data_09de0ceba2075c8a06ef1e51cffa2bb6
#
_entry.id   09de0ceba2075c8a06ef1e51cffa2bb6
#
_cell.length_a   1.000
_cell.length_b   1.000
_cell.length_c   1.000
_cell.angle_alpha   90.00
_cell.angle_beta   90.00
_cell.angle_gamma   90.00
#
_symmetry.space_group_name_H-M   'P 1'
#
loop_
_entity.id
_entity.type
_entity.pdbx_description
1 polymer ?
#
loop_
_entity_poly.entity_id
_entity_poly.type
_entity_poly.pdbx_seq_one_letter_code
_entity_poly.pdbx_strand_id
1 'polypeptide(L)'
;MALTNKFYNLLYARSKSVFNRIYKCKAERHWNALPSRCYSKELPEFQDCETPVENIRNFSIIAHVDHGKSTLADRLLEITGAKKANSGDHQVLDKLQVEKERGITVKAQTASLKYIYKEKEYLLNLIDTPGHVDFATEVYRSLAACQGVILLVDANEGVQAQTVANFYLAFGRDLVIIPVMNKVDLKNANPDRVAKQMNTLFDFEESDILRISAKLGTNVEKVLEAVIERIPPPPVAREKPLQALIFDSWFDKYKGAISLIYVAQGSVTVKDQITSIHSGKSYEVKTAYMLRPHMVDVKTLHAGQVGCVACNMRSSSEAFIGDTLHLKSKPVEPLIGFTPARPMVFAGIYPMDQSQHMALRGAIEKLILNDNAVTAMVESSPALGQGWRLGFLGLLHMEVFSQRLEQEYGAEAIVTAPGVTYKAKITGDKNITKYQGEIFTFNNPAHYPDSQIIDELYEPTVIGTIITPDKYLGAILSLCMERRGVEQSMKNIDNERVMLQFLLPLNEIIIDFHDSLKSLSSGYASFDYEDNGYVQSEIVKVEIHLNGTPVDELSTLVHCSKAKEVGKRMCNKLLDIIPRQQFLIAIQAKVGGKVLARENLKAFRKDVTAKLYGGDVTRRMKLLAKQAEGKRKMRMVGNISLPRETFIN
;
A
#
# COMPACT_ATOMS: atom_id res chain seq x y z
N MET A 1 47.12 -26.87 8.28
CA MET A 1 46.34 -26.43 7.12
C MET A 1 46.34 -27.39 5.89
N ALA A 2 46.75 -28.62 6.02
CA ALA A 2 46.77 -29.60 4.92
C ALA A 2 45.82 -30.81 5.14
N LEU A 3 45.15 -30.92 6.26
CA LEU A 3 44.25 -32.04 6.61
C LEU A 3 42.75 -31.69 6.46
N THR A 4 42.39 -30.42 6.38
CA THR A 4 40.98 -29.96 6.23
C THR A 4 40.49 -29.96 4.77
N ASN A 5 41.39 -29.88 3.78
CA ASN A 5 41.02 -29.89 2.37
C ASN A 5 40.74 -31.29 1.79
N LYS A 6 41.19 -32.37 2.46
CA LYS A 6 40.91 -33.77 2.01
C LYS A 6 39.53 -34.28 2.44
N PHE A 7 38.99 -33.72 3.55
CA PHE A 7 37.66 -34.10 4.03
C PHE A 7 36.50 -33.43 3.24
N TYR A 8 36.74 -32.21 2.74
CA TYR A 8 35.72 -31.51 1.90
C TYR A 8 35.56 -32.12 0.52
N ASN A 9 36.63 -32.61 -0.08
CA ASN A 9 36.58 -33.22 -1.41
C ASN A 9 35.99 -34.67 -1.41
N LEU A 10 36.02 -35.38 -0.30
CA LEU A 10 35.38 -36.71 -0.15
C LEU A 10 33.86 -36.62 0.12
N LEU A 11 33.38 -35.57 0.74
CA LEU A 11 31.93 -35.30 0.91
C LEU A 11 31.28 -34.84 -0.39
N TYR A 12 32.01 -34.07 -1.22
CA TYR A 12 31.48 -33.58 -2.52
C TYR A 12 31.41 -34.68 -3.60
N ALA A 13 32.31 -35.65 -3.54
CA ALA A 13 32.28 -36.80 -4.47
C ALA A 13 31.20 -37.85 -4.12
N ARG A 14 30.84 -37.99 -2.83
CA ARG A 14 29.74 -38.88 -2.39
C ARG A 14 28.34 -38.32 -2.65
N SER A 15 28.14 -36.99 -2.63
CA SER A 15 26.84 -36.38 -2.91
C SER A 15 26.46 -36.48 -4.40
N LYS A 16 27.42 -36.41 -5.33
CA LYS A 16 27.16 -36.60 -6.79
C LYS A 16 26.78 -38.03 -7.17
N SER A 17 27.24 -39.04 -6.46
CA SER A 17 26.91 -40.45 -6.79
C SER A 17 25.52 -40.86 -6.29
N VAL A 18 25.02 -40.23 -5.20
CA VAL A 18 23.68 -40.48 -4.66
C VAL A 18 22.63 -39.73 -5.49
N PHE A 19 22.96 -38.51 -5.95
CA PHE A 19 22.04 -37.73 -6.78
C PHE A 19 21.80 -38.38 -8.17
N ASN A 20 22.83 -38.97 -8.77
CA ASN A 20 22.68 -39.64 -10.06
C ASN A 20 22.00 -41.01 -9.99
N ARG A 21 21.87 -41.64 -8.82
CA ARG A 21 21.12 -42.88 -8.64
C ARG A 21 19.62 -42.71 -8.41
N ILE A 22 19.23 -41.54 -7.91
CA ILE A 22 17.81 -41.22 -7.66
C ILE A 22 17.12 -40.78 -8.96
N TYR A 23 17.84 -40.19 -9.90
CA TYR A 23 17.27 -39.75 -11.19
C TYR A 23 17.10 -40.83 -12.25
N LYS A 24 17.74 -42.04 -12.11
CA LYS A 24 17.61 -43.14 -13.07
C LYS A 24 16.49 -44.14 -12.79
N CYS A 25 15.76 -44.03 -11.67
CA CYS A 25 14.70 -44.99 -11.30
C CYS A 25 13.27 -44.43 -11.38
N LYS A 26 13.02 -43.30 -12.07
CA LYS A 26 11.66 -42.73 -12.22
C LYS A 26 11.24 -42.45 -13.67
N ALA A 27 11.83 -43.10 -14.64
CA ALA A 27 11.41 -42.97 -16.04
C ALA A 27 10.85 -44.29 -16.56
N GLU A 28 9.70 -44.73 -16.04
CA GLU A 28 8.79 -45.69 -16.70
C GLU A 28 7.54 -45.85 -15.85
N ARG A 29 6.60 -44.91 -15.97
CA ARG A 29 5.16 -45.16 -15.78
C ARG A 29 4.41 -44.32 -16.80
N HIS A 30 3.72 -45.05 -17.67
CA HIS A 30 2.82 -44.52 -18.69
C HIS A 30 1.82 -43.54 -18.10
N TRP A 31 1.89 -42.29 -18.53
CA TRP A 31 0.77 -41.36 -18.48
C TRP A 31 0.21 -41.26 -19.89
N ASN A 32 -1.02 -41.74 -20.06
CA ASN A 32 -1.79 -41.45 -21.26
C ASN A 32 -1.97 -39.95 -21.37
N ALA A 33 -1.19 -39.34 -22.25
CA ALA A 33 -1.32 -37.93 -22.61
C ALA A 33 -2.59 -37.76 -23.43
N LEU A 34 -3.54 -37.03 -22.91
CA LEU A 34 -4.53 -36.35 -23.73
C LEU A 34 -3.80 -35.45 -24.74
N PRO A 35 -4.27 -35.37 -26.00
CA PRO A 35 -3.56 -34.64 -27.02
C PRO A 35 -3.53 -33.13 -26.64
N SER A 36 -2.34 -32.65 -26.28
CA SER A 36 -2.05 -31.22 -26.20
C SER A 36 -2.18 -30.66 -27.62
N ARG A 37 -3.28 -29.95 -27.89
CA ARG A 37 -3.37 -29.11 -29.08
C ARG A 37 -2.24 -28.07 -28.99
N CYS A 38 -1.17 -28.31 -29.78
CA CYS A 38 -0.13 -27.32 -30.01
C CYS A 38 -0.75 -26.08 -30.66
N TYR A 39 -0.98 -25.05 -29.86
CA TYR A 39 -1.21 -23.69 -30.34
C TYR A 39 0.14 -23.00 -30.58
N SER A 40 0.85 -23.42 -31.63
CA SER A 40 1.92 -22.65 -32.23
C SER A 40 1.42 -22.01 -33.53
N LYS A 41 0.46 -21.10 -33.42
CA LYS A 41 0.24 -20.06 -34.44
C LYS A 41 1.05 -18.86 -34.04
N GLU A 42 1.99 -18.44 -34.87
CA GLU A 42 2.61 -17.13 -34.80
C GLU A 42 1.50 -16.09 -34.69
N LEU A 43 1.55 -15.28 -33.61
CA LEU A 43 0.55 -14.28 -33.33
C LEU A 43 0.63 -13.20 -34.41
N PRO A 44 -0.47 -12.80 -35.03
CA PRO A 44 -0.47 -11.74 -36.03
C PRO A 44 0.09 -10.44 -35.41
N GLU A 45 1.05 -9.83 -36.09
CA GLU A 45 1.56 -8.49 -35.75
C GLU A 45 0.39 -7.50 -35.65
N PHE A 46 0.43 -6.62 -34.64
CA PHE A 46 -0.51 -5.51 -34.50
C PHE A 46 -0.22 -4.46 -35.57
N GLN A 47 -0.57 -4.72 -36.81
CA GLN A 47 -0.67 -3.69 -37.83
C GLN A 47 -2.09 -3.13 -37.78
N ASP A 48 -2.23 -1.86 -37.39
CA ASP A 48 -3.45 -1.02 -37.47
C ASP A 48 -4.80 -1.79 -37.40
N CYS A 49 -5.03 -2.54 -36.32
CA CYS A 49 -6.26 -3.31 -36.17
C CYS A 49 -7.39 -2.41 -35.66
N GLU A 50 -8.24 -1.94 -36.55
CA GLU A 50 -9.59 -1.49 -36.22
C GLU A 50 -10.43 -2.68 -35.73
N THR A 51 -10.21 -3.10 -34.48
CA THR A 51 -11.12 -4.06 -33.86
C THR A 51 -12.51 -3.43 -33.75
N PRO A 52 -13.59 -4.04 -34.27
CA PRO A 52 -14.95 -3.53 -34.10
C PRO A 52 -15.27 -3.29 -32.63
N VAL A 53 -15.98 -2.22 -32.31
CA VAL A 53 -16.34 -1.87 -30.91
C VAL A 53 -17.06 -3.02 -30.20
N GLU A 54 -17.92 -3.73 -30.93
CA GLU A 54 -18.68 -4.90 -30.46
C GLU A 54 -17.78 -6.03 -29.92
N ASN A 55 -16.54 -6.10 -30.44
CA ASN A 55 -15.57 -7.12 -30.07
C ASN A 55 -14.54 -6.64 -29.02
N ILE A 56 -14.75 -5.46 -28.41
CA ILE A 56 -13.88 -4.96 -27.35
C ILE A 56 -14.51 -5.27 -25.98
N ARG A 57 -13.70 -5.72 -25.01
CA ARG A 57 -14.11 -5.91 -23.60
C ARG A 57 -13.04 -5.33 -22.70
N ASN A 58 -13.41 -4.37 -21.86
CA ASN A 58 -12.55 -3.80 -20.85
C ASN A 58 -13.01 -4.29 -19.50
N PHE A 59 -12.15 -5.00 -18.79
CA PHE A 59 -12.48 -5.61 -17.51
C PHE A 59 -11.31 -5.60 -16.55
N SER A 60 -11.62 -5.70 -15.27
CA SER A 60 -10.65 -5.78 -14.19
C SER A 60 -10.85 -7.06 -13.37
N ILE A 61 -9.82 -7.47 -12.63
CA ILE A 61 -9.91 -8.54 -11.63
C ILE A 61 -9.81 -7.88 -10.26
N ILE A 62 -10.86 -8.01 -9.47
CA ILE A 62 -10.91 -7.56 -8.07
C ILE A 62 -10.93 -8.77 -7.14
N ALA A 63 -10.10 -8.74 -6.11
CA ALA A 63 -9.93 -9.85 -5.19
C ALA A 63 -9.38 -9.37 -3.85
N HIS A 64 -9.57 -10.15 -2.80
CA HIS A 64 -8.78 -10.03 -1.59
C HIS A 64 -7.33 -10.44 -1.84
N VAL A 65 -6.39 -9.95 -1.03
CA VAL A 65 -4.99 -10.40 -1.04
C VAL A 65 -4.95 -11.92 -0.89
N ASP A 66 -4.04 -12.59 -1.59
CA ASP A 66 -3.84 -14.04 -1.61
C ASP A 66 -4.97 -14.90 -2.20
N HIS A 67 -6.06 -14.34 -2.72
CA HIS A 67 -7.10 -15.11 -3.42
C HIS A 67 -6.68 -15.63 -4.80
N GLY A 68 -5.47 -15.25 -5.28
CA GLY A 68 -4.89 -15.76 -6.51
C GLY A 68 -5.14 -14.90 -7.74
N LYS A 69 -5.33 -13.58 -7.55
CA LYS A 69 -5.54 -12.58 -8.61
C LYS A 69 -4.43 -12.61 -9.67
N SER A 70 -3.16 -12.42 -9.27
CA SER A 70 -2.01 -12.40 -10.19
C SER A 70 -1.80 -13.76 -10.88
N THR A 71 -2.13 -14.88 -10.19
CA THR A 71 -2.10 -16.21 -10.79
C THR A 71 -3.16 -16.36 -11.89
N LEU A 72 -4.37 -15.84 -11.67
CA LEU A 72 -5.42 -15.85 -12.69
C LEU A 72 -5.02 -14.97 -13.87
N ALA A 73 -4.53 -13.76 -13.64
CA ALA A 73 -4.05 -12.84 -14.66
C ALA A 73 -2.96 -13.51 -15.54
N ASP A 74 -1.97 -14.15 -14.93
CA ASP A 74 -0.94 -14.91 -15.64
C ASP A 74 -1.51 -16.03 -16.53
N ARG A 75 -2.53 -16.76 -16.04
CA ARG A 75 -3.20 -17.80 -16.83
C ARG A 75 -3.96 -17.24 -18.02
N LEU A 76 -4.62 -16.09 -17.84
CA LEU A 76 -5.29 -15.39 -18.95
C LEU A 76 -4.28 -14.96 -20.01
N LEU A 77 -3.09 -14.46 -19.60
CA LEU A 77 -1.99 -14.11 -20.49
C LEU A 77 -1.45 -15.35 -21.26
N GLU A 78 -1.35 -16.50 -20.60
CA GLU A 78 -0.89 -17.76 -21.23
C GLU A 78 -1.90 -18.29 -22.26
N ILE A 79 -3.20 -18.33 -21.91
CA ILE A 79 -4.27 -18.82 -22.80
C ILE A 79 -4.39 -17.94 -24.05
N THR A 80 -4.25 -16.63 -23.89
CA THR A 80 -4.31 -15.67 -25.01
C THR A 80 -3.01 -15.56 -25.80
N GLY A 81 -1.96 -16.31 -25.39
CA GLY A 81 -0.64 -16.30 -26.04
C GLY A 81 0.15 -15.01 -25.86
N ALA A 82 -0.28 -14.10 -25.00
CA ALA A 82 0.48 -12.91 -24.65
C ALA A 82 1.75 -13.25 -23.83
N LYS A 83 1.76 -14.41 -23.17
CA LYS A 83 2.90 -15.00 -22.47
C LYS A 83 3.16 -16.40 -22.99
N LYS A 84 4.44 -16.77 -23.17
CA LYS A 84 4.79 -18.17 -23.53
C LYS A 84 4.50 -19.09 -22.35
N ALA A 85 3.80 -20.18 -22.60
CA ALA A 85 3.59 -21.22 -21.60
C ALA A 85 4.94 -21.75 -21.09
N ASN A 86 5.08 -21.91 -19.77
CA ASN A 86 6.30 -22.39 -19.12
C ASN A 86 7.55 -21.51 -19.28
N SER A 87 7.42 -20.21 -19.47
CA SER A 87 8.57 -19.28 -19.56
C SER A 87 9.36 -19.15 -18.25
N GLY A 88 8.90 -19.73 -17.15
CA GLY A 88 9.54 -19.59 -15.82
C GLY A 88 9.30 -18.22 -15.15
N ASP A 89 8.83 -17.24 -15.89
CA ASP A 89 8.46 -15.93 -15.34
C ASP A 89 7.07 -16.03 -14.69
N HIS A 90 7.01 -15.95 -13.39
CA HIS A 90 5.77 -15.86 -12.64
C HIS A 90 5.42 -14.39 -12.39
N GLN A 91 4.13 -14.07 -12.35
CA GLN A 91 3.61 -12.73 -12.05
C GLN A 91 4.15 -11.65 -13.01
N VAL A 92 3.91 -11.85 -14.31
CA VAL A 92 4.43 -10.97 -15.38
C VAL A 92 3.90 -9.54 -15.28
N LEU A 93 2.71 -9.36 -14.73
CA LEU A 93 2.13 -8.04 -14.51
C LEU A 93 2.72 -7.35 -13.27
N ASP A 94 3.21 -8.09 -12.27
CA ASP A 94 3.88 -7.53 -11.10
C ASP A 94 5.33 -7.15 -11.49
N LYS A 95 5.54 -5.89 -11.88
CA LYS A 95 6.82 -5.39 -12.41
C LYS A 95 7.79 -4.93 -11.34
N LEU A 96 7.28 -4.46 -10.20
CA LEU A 96 8.10 -3.96 -9.11
C LEU A 96 8.69 -5.14 -8.33
N GLN A 97 9.94 -5.00 -7.89
CA GLN A 97 10.58 -6.03 -7.06
C GLN A 97 9.84 -6.23 -5.74
N VAL A 98 9.37 -5.14 -5.14
CA VAL A 98 8.56 -5.15 -3.91
C VAL A 98 7.28 -5.97 -4.08
N GLU A 99 6.61 -5.89 -5.24
CA GLU A 99 5.40 -6.69 -5.55
C GLU A 99 5.71 -8.18 -5.51
N LYS A 100 6.82 -8.58 -6.14
CA LYS A 100 7.26 -10.00 -6.18
C LYS A 100 7.69 -10.54 -4.83
N GLU A 101 8.39 -9.72 -4.04
CA GLU A 101 8.85 -10.10 -2.70
C GLU A 101 7.71 -10.22 -1.69
N ARG A 102 6.74 -9.30 -1.74
CA ARG A 102 5.58 -9.30 -0.84
C ARG A 102 4.41 -10.12 -1.34
N GLY A 103 4.40 -10.54 -2.60
CA GLY A 103 3.29 -11.27 -3.23
C GLY A 103 2.02 -10.45 -3.41
N ILE A 104 2.13 -9.11 -3.44
CA ILE A 104 0.99 -8.19 -3.56
C ILE A 104 1.15 -7.30 -4.79
N THR A 105 0.07 -7.02 -5.50
CA THR A 105 0.06 -6.00 -6.54
C THR A 105 -0.11 -4.63 -5.88
N VAL A 106 0.80 -3.70 -6.17
CA VAL A 106 0.81 -2.33 -5.65
C VAL A 106 0.27 -1.36 -6.69
N LYS A 107 0.72 -1.51 -7.95
CA LYS A 107 0.35 -0.61 -9.04
C LYS A 107 -0.52 -1.33 -10.07
N ALA A 108 -1.60 -0.69 -10.51
CA ALA A 108 -2.45 -1.22 -11.56
C ALA A 108 -1.65 -1.41 -12.87
N GLN A 109 -1.81 -2.57 -13.51
CA GLN A 109 -1.18 -2.90 -14.78
C GLN A 109 -2.24 -3.26 -15.81
N THR A 110 -2.03 -2.82 -17.04
CA THR A 110 -2.96 -3.11 -18.13
C THR A 110 -2.32 -4.05 -19.14
N ALA A 111 -3.09 -5.01 -19.64
CA ALA A 111 -2.70 -5.88 -20.74
C ALA A 111 -3.82 -6.02 -21.77
N SER A 112 -3.51 -5.71 -23.02
CA SER A 112 -4.41 -5.89 -24.14
C SER A 112 -4.19 -7.25 -24.79
N LEU A 113 -5.21 -8.11 -24.76
CA LEU A 113 -5.17 -9.50 -25.15
C LEU A 113 -6.02 -9.73 -26.40
N LYS A 114 -5.58 -10.54 -27.33
CA LYS A 114 -6.39 -11.01 -28.46
C LYS A 114 -6.86 -12.44 -28.18
N TYR A 115 -8.14 -12.68 -28.33
CA TYR A 115 -8.74 -14.00 -28.15
C TYR A 115 -9.77 -14.28 -29.24
N ILE A 116 -9.72 -15.51 -29.77
CA ILE A 116 -10.66 -15.94 -30.83
C ILE A 116 -11.76 -16.77 -30.16
N TYR A 117 -13.01 -16.27 -30.23
CA TYR A 117 -14.18 -16.95 -29.72
C TYR A 117 -15.27 -17.02 -30.79
N LYS A 118 -15.82 -18.22 -31.07
CA LYS A 118 -16.83 -18.46 -32.11
C LYS A 118 -16.45 -17.83 -33.46
N GLU A 119 -15.19 -18.04 -33.88
CA GLU A 119 -14.60 -17.53 -35.13
C GLU A 119 -14.47 -16.00 -35.24
N LYS A 120 -14.74 -15.27 -34.16
CA LYS A 120 -14.54 -13.82 -34.07
C LYS A 120 -13.32 -13.49 -33.22
N GLU A 121 -12.54 -12.52 -33.65
CA GLU A 121 -11.41 -11.98 -32.87
C GLU A 121 -11.94 -10.90 -31.92
N TYR A 122 -11.63 -11.07 -30.63
CA TYR A 122 -11.94 -10.11 -29.55
C TYR A 122 -10.67 -9.46 -29.04
N LEU A 123 -10.77 -8.16 -28.72
CA LEU A 123 -9.76 -7.41 -27.97
C LEU A 123 -10.21 -7.32 -26.51
N LEU A 124 -9.48 -7.95 -25.64
CA LEU A 124 -9.74 -8.03 -24.22
C LEU A 124 -8.72 -7.15 -23.48
N ASN A 125 -9.13 -6.04 -22.91
CA ASN A 125 -8.27 -5.19 -22.11
C ASN A 125 -8.42 -5.57 -20.65
N LEU A 126 -7.46 -6.31 -20.13
CA LEU A 126 -7.37 -6.66 -18.72
C LEU A 126 -6.67 -5.52 -17.98
N ILE A 127 -7.31 -4.99 -16.94
CA ILE A 127 -6.73 -4.02 -16.02
C ILE A 127 -6.57 -4.73 -14.67
N ASP A 128 -5.35 -5.16 -14.36
CA ASP A 128 -5.03 -5.78 -13.09
C ASP A 128 -4.92 -4.72 -12.00
N THR A 129 -5.66 -4.86 -10.90
CA THR A 129 -5.77 -3.85 -9.84
C THR A 129 -5.15 -4.34 -8.55
N PRO A 130 -4.66 -3.46 -7.67
CA PRO A 130 -4.27 -3.84 -6.32
C PRO A 130 -5.41 -4.49 -5.54
N GLY A 131 -5.07 -5.36 -4.59
CA GLY A 131 -6.06 -6.01 -3.73
C GLY A 131 -6.20 -5.37 -2.34
N HIS A 132 -5.26 -4.52 -1.92
CA HIS A 132 -5.19 -3.96 -0.58
C HIS A 132 -5.92 -2.61 -0.46
N VAL A 133 -6.52 -2.34 0.71
CA VAL A 133 -7.30 -1.13 0.99
C VAL A 133 -6.52 0.17 0.77
N ASP A 134 -5.25 0.22 1.14
CA ASP A 134 -4.40 1.41 0.95
C ASP A 134 -4.35 1.88 -0.51
N PHE A 135 -4.59 0.97 -1.47
CA PHE A 135 -4.61 1.24 -2.91
C PHE A 135 -6.02 1.32 -3.50
N ALA A 136 -7.06 1.47 -2.67
CA ALA A 136 -8.45 1.56 -3.13
C ALA A 136 -8.67 2.69 -4.16
N THR A 137 -7.93 3.79 -4.06
CA THR A 137 -7.97 4.87 -5.06
C THR A 137 -7.47 4.44 -6.44
N GLU A 138 -6.50 3.54 -6.53
CA GLU A 138 -6.04 2.98 -7.80
C GLU A 138 -7.06 2.01 -8.39
N VAL A 139 -7.69 1.19 -7.55
CA VAL A 139 -8.82 0.34 -7.95
C VAL A 139 -9.93 1.21 -8.53
N TYR A 140 -10.34 2.25 -7.80
CA TYR A 140 -11.39 3.18 -8.24
C TYR A 140 -11.10 3.82 -9.60
N ARG A 141 -9.86 4.26 -9.85
CA ARG A 141 -9.45 4.85 -11.14
C ARG A 141 -9.47 3.82 -12.27
N SER A 142 -8.97 2.63 -12.00
CA SER A 142 -8.91 1.53 -12.98
C SER A 142 -10.30 1.07 -13.41
N LEU A 143 -11.24 0.99 -12.48
CA LEU A 143 -12.63 0.63 -12.75
C LEU A 143 -13.36 1.61 -13.66
N ALA A 144 -12.91 2.87 -13.75
CA ALA A 144 -13.51 3.87 -14.66
C ALA A 144 -13.29 3.55 -16.16
N ALA A 145 -12.27 2.76 -16.48
CA ALA A 145 -11.99 2.32 -17.85
C ALA A 145 -12.66 0.97 -18.19
N CYS A 146 -13.37 0.34 -17.24
CA CYS A 146 -13.96 -0.99 -17.36
C CYS A 146 -15.48 -0.93 -17.56
N GLN A 147 -16.03 -1.95 -18.23
CA GLN A 147 -17.46 -2.21 -18.33
C GLN A 147 -17.88 -3.41 -17.44
N GLY A 148 -16.94 -4.17 -16.94
CA GLY A 148 -17.20 -5.27 -16.02
C GLY A 148 -15.98 -5.66 -15.21
N VAL A 149 -16.23 -6.50 -14.19
CA VAL A 149 -15.20 -6.99 -13.28
C VAL A 149 -15.36 -8.47 -13.01
N ILE A 150 -14.24 -9.14 -12.79
CA ILE A 150 -14.19 -10.50 -12.23
C ILE A 150 -14.00 -10.36 -10.73
N LEU A 151 -15.01 -10.79 -9.94
CA LEU A 151 -14.92 -10.87 -8.49
C LEU A 151 -14.39 -12.25 -8.09
N LEU A 152 -13.13 -12.30 -7.70
CA LEU A 152 -12.42 -13.54 -7.39
C LEU A 152 -12.45 -13.84 -5.89
N VAL A 153 -12.99 -15.01 -5.52
CA VAL A 153 -13.10 -15.47 -4.12
C VAL A 153 -12.39 -16.82 -3.97
N ASP A 154 -11.67 -17.00 -2.88
CA ASP A 154 -11.02 -18.26 -2.54
C ASP A 154 -12.04 -19.28 -1.99
N ALA A 155 -12.07 -20.49 -2.54
CA ALA A 155 -12.96 -21.57 -2.13
C ALA A 155 -12.66 -22.11 -0.71
N ASN A 156 -11.46 -21.86 -0.17
CA ASN A 156 -11.09 -22.25 1.20
C ASN A 156 -11.40 -21.14 2.20
N GLU A 157 -10.98 -19.90 1.93
CA GLU A 157 -11.15 -18.78 2.86
C GLU A 157 -12.53 -18.14 2.78
N GLY A 158 -13.18 -18.17 1.62
CA GLY A 158 -14.47 -17.56 1.39
C GLY A 158 -14.43 -16.04 1.27
N VAL A 159 -15.58 -15.38 1.46
CA VAL A 159 -15.68 -13.93 1.36
C VAL A 159 -14.95 -13.26 2.51
N GLN A 160 -14.15 -12.22 2.18
CA GLN A 160 -13.35 -11.43 3.09
C GLN A 160 -13.76 -9.95 3.04
N ALA A 161 -13.31 -9.11 4.00
CA ALA A 161 -13.72 -7.71 4.11
C ALA A 161 -13.45 -6.90 2.82
N GLN A 162 -12.26 -7.05 2.25
CA GLN A 162 -11.90 -6.39 0.98
C GLN A 162 -12.75 -6.87 -0.21
N THR A 163 -13.21 -8.13 -0.19
CA THR A 163 -14.12 -8.64 -1.21
C THR A 163 -15.43 -7.85 -1.20
N VAL A 164 -15.95 -7.58 0.01
CA VAL A 164 -17.18 -6.82 0.22
C VAL A 164 -17.01 -5.37 -0.25
N ALA A 165 -15.93 -4.71 0.18
CA ALA A 165 -15.64 -3.33 -0.22
C ALA A 165 -15.47 -3.19 -1.75
N ASN A 166 -14.68 -4.06 -2.36
CA ASN A 166 -14.48 -4.06 -3.81
C ASN A 166 -15.76 -4.37 -4.60
N PHE A 167 -16.64 -5.24 -4.08
CA PHE A 167 -17.94 -5.48 -4.68
C PHE A 167 -18.78 -4.20 -4.71
N TYR A 168 -18.90 -3.49 -3.58
CA TYR A 168 -19.66 -2.24 -3.54
C TYR A 168 -19.06 -1.12 -4.40
N LEU A 169 -17.73 -1.05 -4.54
CA LEU A 169 -17.09 -0.13 -5.48
C LEU A 169 -17.47 -0.41 -6.93
N ALA A 170 -17.51 -1.67 -7.33
CA ALA A 170 -17.90 -2.08 -8.67
C ALA A 170 -19.41 -1.88 -8.91
N PHE A 171 -20.23 -2.26 -7.92
CA PHE A 171 -21.69 -2.13 -7.96
C PHE A 171 -22.12 -0.65 -8.04
N GLY A 172 -21.50 0.24 -7.27
CA GLY A 172 -21.77 1.69 -7.30
C GLY A 172 -21.39 2.39 -8.61
N ARG A 173 -20.73 1.66 -9.54
CA ARG A 173 -20.41 2.12 -10.90
C ARG A 173 -21.21 1.42 -11.99
N ASP A 174 -22.21 0.65 -11.63
CA ASP A 174 -23.05 -0.14 -12.55
C ASP A 174 -22.24 -1.08 -13.47
N LEU A 175 -21.12 -1.62 -12.95
CA LEU A 175 -20.30 -2.58 -13.70
C LEU A 175 -20.92 -3.98 -13.63
N VAL A 176 -20.80 -4.72 -14.73
CA VAL A 176 -21.18 -6.16 -14.72
C VAL A 176 -20.17 -6.94 -13.89
N ILE A 177 -20.65 -7.65 -12.86
CA ILE A 177 -19.81 -8.43 -11.96
C ILE A 177 -19.92 -9.91 -12.30
N ILE A 178 -18.80 -10.56 -12.62
CA ILE A 178 -18.71 -11.99 -12.87
C ILE A 178 -18.15 -12.66 -11.61
N PRO A 179 -18.95 -13.44 -10.87
CA PRO A 179 -18.50 -14.15 -9.69
C PRO A 179 -17.64 -15.36 -10.06
N VAL A 180 -16.42 -15.42 -9.54
CA VAL A 180 -15.48 -16.53 -9.80
C VAL A 180 -14.91 -17.05 -8.49
N MET A 181 -14.99 -18.35 -8.29
CA MET A 181 -14.44 -19.05 -7.13
C MET A 181 -13.17 -19.79 -7.53
N ASN A 182 -12.05 -19.42 -6.90
CA ASN A 182 -10.71 -19.96 -7.20
C ASN A 182 -10.27 -20.98 -6.15
N LYS A 183 -9.18 -21.68 -6.46
CA LYS A 183 -8.53 -22.68 -5.60
C LYS A 183 -9.41 -23.86 -5.21
N VAL A 184 -10.32 -24.26 -6.11
CA VAL A 184 -11.21 -25.43 -5.87
C VAL A 184 -10.43 -26.76 -5.79
N ASP A 185 -9.17 -26.77 -6.16
CA ASP A 185 -8.23 -27.89 -6.10
C ASP A 185 -7.69 -28.19 -4.69
N LEU A 186 -7.86 -27.29 -3.75
CA LEU A 186 -7.38 -27.46 -2.38
C LEU A 186 -8.23 -28.50 -1.64
N LYS A 187 -7.58 -29.34 -0.82
CA LYS A 187 -8.25 -30.40 -0.04
C LYS A 187 -9.28 -29.84 0.97
N ASN A 188 -9.03 -28.64 1.47
CA ASN A 188 -9.87 -27.98 2.47
C ASN A 188 -10.88 -27.01 1.82
N ALA A 189 -10.91 -26.93 0.49
CA ALA A 189 -11.88 -26.08 -0.20
C ALA A 189 -13.31 -26.56 0.07
N ASN A 190 -14.20 -25.61 0.34
CA ASN A 190 -15.63 -25.88 0.49
C ASN A 190 -16.43 -24.94 -0.44
N PRO A 191 -16.51 -25.29 -1.75
CA PRO A 191 -17.15 -24.47 -2.75
C PRO A 191 -18.63 -24.17 -2.45
N ASP A 192 -19.37 -25.13 -1.90
CA ASP A 192 -20.81 -24.97 -1.65
C ASP A 192 -21.07 -24.01 -0.48
N ARG A 193 -20.22 -24.00 0.55
CA ARG A 193 -20.26 -23.00 1.62
C ARG A 193 -20.01 -21.60 1.08
N VAL A 194 -18.96 -21.44 0.27
CA VAL A 194 -18.57 -20.13 -0.27
C VAL A 194 -19.63 -19.62 -1.27
N ALA A 195 -20.24 -20.50 -2.07
CA ALA A 195 -21.35 -20.14 -2.94
C ALA A 195 -22.55 -19.57 -2.15
N LYS A 196 -22.88 -20.18 -1.01
CA LYS A 196 -23.94 -19.67 -0.09
C LYS A 196 -23.56 -18.30 0.49
N GLN A 197 -22.29 -18.08 0.88
CA GLN A 197 -21.83 -16.76 1.34
C GLN A 197 -21.97 -15.69 0.26
N MET A 198 -21.59 -16.01 -0.98
CA MET A 198 -21.73 -15.10 -2.13
C MET A 198 -23.20 -14.81 -2.46
N ASN A 199 -24.07 -15.80 -2.34
CA ASN A 199 -25.51 -15.60 -2.47
C ASN A 199 -26.05 -14.68 -1.36
N THR A 200 -25.74 -14.97 -0.09
CA THR A 200 -26.25 -14.19 1.07
C THR A 200 -25.80 -12.73 1.08
N LEU A 201 -24.56 -12.45 0.65
CA LEU A 201 -23.98 -11.11 0.72
C LEU A 201 -24.21 -10.28 -0.55
N PHE A 202 -24.23 -10.92 -1.71
CA PHE A 202 -24.20 -10.26 -3.01
C PHE A 202 -25.37 -10.67 -3.93
N ASP A 203 -26.24 -11.56 -3.47
CA ASP A 203 -27.41 -12.06 -4.22
C ASP A 203 -27.04 -12.76 -5.56
N PHE A 204 -25.88 -13.42 -5.61
CA PHE A 204 -25.50 -14.22 -6.77
C PHE A 204 -26.15 -15.57 -6.74
N GLU A 205 -26.71 -16.02 -7.88
CA GLU A 205 -27.19 -17.41 -8.01
C GLU A 205 -25.98 -18.38 -8.06
N GLU A 206 -26.13 -19.55 -7.42
CA GLU A 206 -25.06 -20.55 -7.41
C GLU A 206 -24.66 -21.04 -8.82
N SER A 207 -25.62 -21.02 -9.76
CA SER A 207 -25.43 -21.36 -11.18
C SER A 207 -24.47 -20.37 -11.91
N ASP A 208 -24.43 -19.13 -11.48
CA ASP A 208 -23.64 -18.06 -12.10
C ASP A 208 -22.17 -18.05 -11.66
N ILE A 209 -21.88 -18.71 -10.53
CA ILE A 209 -20.55 -18.73 -9.95
C ILE A 209 -19.65 -19.72 -10.70
N LEU A 210 -18.60 -19.19 -11.32
CA LEU A 210 -17.62 -20.00 -12.04
C LEU A 210 -16.62 -20.60 -11.04
N ARG A 211 -16.49 -21.94 -11.03
CA ARG A 211 -15.57 -22.69 -10.16
C ARG A 211 -14.30 -23.01 -10.94
N ILE A 212 -13.15 -22.46 -10.51
CA ILE A 212 -11.87 -22.56 -11.21
C ILE A 212 -10.71 -22.97 -10.30
N SER A 213 -9.64 -23.44 -10.93
CA SER A 213 -8.30 -23.46 -10.34
C SER A 213 -7.32 -22.72 -11.27
N ALA A 214 -6.95 -21.50 -10.90
CA ALA A 214 -5.98 -20.71 -11.64
C ALA A 214 -4.60 -21.42 -11.68
N LYS A 215 -4.22 -22.08 -10.58
CA LYS A 215 -2.95 -22.83 -10.48
C LYS A 215 -2.89 -24.01 -11.45
N LEU A 216 -3.95 -24.79 -11.57
CA LEU A 216 -4.02 -25.96 -12.46
C LEU A 216 -4.51 -25.61 -13.86
N GLY A 217 -5.05 -24.42 -14.08
CA GLY A 217 -5.68 -24.00 -15.33
C GLY A 217 -7.08 -24.56 -15.55
N THR A 218 -7.68 -25.17 -14.53
CA THR A 218 -9.01 -25.82 -14.66
C THR A 218 -10.10 -24.76 -14.81
N ASN A 219 -10.93 -24.88 -15.86
CA ASN A 219 -12.05 -24.00 -16.19
C ASN A 219 -11.71 -22.50 -16.37
N VAL A 220 -10.43 -22.14 -16.54
CA VAL A 220 -10.03 -20.73 -16.73
C VAL A 220 -10.51 -20.20 -18.09
N GLU A 221 -10.59 -21.05 -19.14
CA GLU A 221 -11.15 -20.66 -20.43
C GLU A 221 -12.61 -20.17 -20.31
N LYS A 222 -13.41 -20.81 -19.44
CA LYS A 222 -14.80 -20.37 -19.18
C LYS A 222 -14.91 -18.96 -18.62
N VAL A 223 -13.85 -18.48 -17.94
CA VAL A 223 -13.83 -17.10 -17.45
C VAL A 223 -13.71 -16.14 -18.63
N LEU A 224 -12.85 -16.45 -19.64
CA LEU A 224 -12.76 -15.63 -20.86
C LEU A 224 -14.07 -15.65 -21.67
N GLU A 225 -14.71 -16.82 -21.78
CA GLU A 225 -16.01 -16.94 -22.41
C GLU A 225 -17.06 -16.10 -21.70
N ALA A 226 -17.13 -16.14 -20.36
CA ALA A 226 -18.04 -15.34 -19.57
C ALA A 226 -17.76 -13.82 -19.70
N VAL A 227 -16.49 -13.42 -19.77
CA VAL A 227 -16.11 -12.02 -20.04
C VAL A 227 -16.66 -11.55 -21.37
N ILE A 228 -16.55 -12.37 -22.42
CA ILE A 228 -17.03 -12.03 -23.76
C ILE A 228 -18.57 -11.99 -23.81
N GLU A 229 -19.24 -12.94 -23.18
CA GLU A 229 -20.69 -13.11 -23.27
C GLU A 229 -21.46 -12.18 -22.32
N ARG A 230 -20.95 -11.94 -21.10
CA ARG A 230 -21.68 -11.20 -20.04
C ARG A 230 -21.32 -9.72 -20.00
N ILE A 231 -20.05 -9.33 -20.27
CA ILE A 231 -19.63 -7.93 -20.25
C ILE A 231 -20.04 -7.25 -21.54
N PRO A 232 -20.76 -6.12 -21.50
CA PRO A 232 -21.13 -5.37 -22.70
C PRO A 232 -19.91 -4.73 -23.37
N PRO A 233 -19.97 -4.45 -24.68
CA PRO A 233 -18.96 -3.63 -25.34
C PRO A 233 -18.98 -2.20 -24.75
N PRO A 234 -17.87 -1.46 -24.84
CA PRO A 234 -17.81 -0.09 -24.35
C PRO A 234 -18.79 0.83 -25.10
N PRO A 235 -19.52 1.71 -24.40
CA PRO A 235 -20.51 2.62 -25.00
C PRO A 235 -19.80 3.81 -25.68
N VAL A 236 -19.23 3.60 -26.85
CA VAL A 236 -18.33 4.57 -27.50
C VAL A 236 -18.81 4.96 -28.91
N ALA A 237 -18.43 6.16 -29.38
CA ALA A 237 -18.71 6.65 -30.70
C ALA A 237 -17.41 7.05 -31.43
N ARG A 238 -17.03 6.31 -32.47
CA ARG A 238 -15.81 6.57 -33.27
C ARG A 238 -15.88 7.81 -34.13
N GLU A 239 -17.07 8.22 -34.57
CA GLU A 239 -17.29 9.36 -35.46
C GLU A 239 -17.22 10.71 -34.73
N LYS A 240 -17.33 10.71 -33.40
CA LYS A 240 -17.27 11.92 -32.57
C LYS A 240 -15.82 12.42 -32.41
N PRO A 241 -15.65 13.71 -32.01
CA PRO A 241 -14.33 14.23 -31.66
C PRO A 241 -13.65 13.41 -30.59
N LEU A 242 -12.29 13.41 -30.57
CA LEU A 242 -11.50 12.72 -29.53
C LEU A 242 -11.89 13.20 -28.14
N GLN A 243 -12.20 12.25 -27.27
CA GLN A 243 -12.39 12.43 -25.85
C GLN A 243 -11.75 11.24 -25.16
N ALA A 244 -10.63 11.45 -24.47
CA ALA A 244 -9.88 10.40 -23.80
C ALA A 244 -9.62 10.75 -22.33
N LEU A 245 -9.85 9.80 -21.44
CA LEU A 245 -9.64 9.94 -20.00
C LEU A 245 -8.26 9.42 -19.62
N ILE A 246 -7.47 10.23 -18.92
CA ILE A 246 -6.22 9.77 -18.27
C ILE A 246 -6.59 9.10 -16.93
N PHE A 247 -6.38 7.80 -16.79
CA PHE A 247 -6.67 7.10 -15.54
C PHE A 247 -5.43 6.64 -14.80
N ASP A 248 -4.24 6.62 -15.44
CA ASP A 248 -2.94 6.45 -14.79
C ASP A 248 -1.85 7.20 -15.57
N SER A 249 -0.71 7.49 -14.91
CA SER A 249 0.44 8.11 -15.55
C SER A 249 1.72 7.74 -14.80
N TRP A 250 2.85 7.65 -15.52
CA TRP A 250 4.18 7.45 -14.94
C TRP A 250 5.23 8.20 -15.74
N PHE A 251 6.38 8.39 -15.14
CA PHE A 251 7.48 9.11 -15.75
C PHE A 251 8.54 8.13 -16.27
N ASP A 252 8.90 8.26 -17.53
CA ASP A 252 10.03 7.57 -18.17
C ASP A 252 11.15 8.57 -18.44
N LYS A 253 12.40 8.20 -18.14
CA LYS A 253 13.58 9.08 -18.28
C LYS A 253 13.82 9.56 -19.71
N TYR A 254 13.40 8.79 -20.71
CA TYR A 254 13.65 9.06 -22.13
C TYR A 254 12.41 9.62 -22.86
N LYS A 255 11.22 9.19 -22.44
CA LYS A 255 9.95 9.51 -23.10
C LYS A 255 9.17 10.62 -22.39
N GLY A 256 9.60 11.02 -21.19
CA GLY A 256 8.86 11.95 -20.33
C GLY A 256 7.68 11.31 -19.64
N ALA A 257 6.64 12.05 -19.32
CA ALA A 257 5.43 11.49 -18.74
C ALA A 257 4.65 10.71 -19.81
N ILE A 258 4.33 9.47 -19.49
CA ILE A 258 3.49 8.56 -20.28
C ILE A 258 2.13 8.51 -19.62
N SER A 259 1.08 8.85 -20.37
CA SER A 259 -0.30 8.81 -19.89
C SER A 259 -0.98 7.53 -20.35
N LEU A 260 -1.56 6.77 -19.43
CA LEU A 260 -2.43 5.65 -19.73
C LEU A 260 -3.85 6.17 -19.90
N ILE A 261 -4.41 5.98 -21.09
CA ILE A 261 -5.67 6.58 -21.50
C ILE A 261 -6.72 5.53 -21.88
N TYR A 262 -7.95 5.83 -21.57
CA TYR A 262 -9.14 5.20 -22.14
C TYR A 262 -9.76 6.14 -23.15
N VAL A 263 -9.86 5.71 -24.42
CA VAL A 263 -10.45 6.52 -25.48
C VAL A 263 -11.97 6.32 -25.46
N ALA A 264 -12.69 7.29 -24.91
CA ALA A 264 -14.15 7.25 -24.82
C ALA A 264 -14.82 7.57 -26.16
N GLN A 265 -14.27 8.50 -26.96
CA GLN A 265 -14.80 8.87 -28.25
C GLN A 265 -13.69 9.22 -29.24
N GLY A 266 -13.95 9.02 -30.52
CA GLY A 266 -13.04 9.40 -31.60
C GLY A 266 -11.80 8.50 -31.70
N SER A 267 -10.69 9.09 -32.05
CA SER A 267 -9.39 8.43 -32.16
C SER A 267 -8.26 9.43 -31.92
N VAL A 268 -7.11 8.92 -31.45
CA VAL A 268 -5.86 9.68 -31.32
C VAL A 268 -4.78 9.02 -32.15
N THR A 269 -4.12 9.80 -32.99
CA THR A 269 -3.08 9.37 -33.92
C THR A 269 -1.74 10.02 -33.56
N VAL A 270 -0.65 9.36 -33.85
CA VAL A 270 0.71 9.94 -33.69
C VAL A 270 0.82 11.21 -34.54
N LYS A 271 1.37 12.28 -33.97
CA LYS A 271 1.47 13.66 -34.45
C LYS A 271 0.22 14.52 -34.29
N ASP A 272 -0.88 14.00 -33.74
CA ASP A 272 -2.01 14.81 -33.38
C ASP A 272 -1.66 15.87 -32.33
N GLN A 273 -2.26 17.03 -32.41
CA GLN A 273 -2.21 18.08 -31.40
C GLN A 273 -3.35 17.89 -30.43
N ILE A 274 -3.05 17.43 -29.23
CA ILE A 274 -4.03 17.23 -28.15
C ILE A 274 -3.91 18.33 -27.11
N THR A 275 -5.00 18.62 -26.42
CA THR A 275 -5.08 19.61 -25.36
C THR A 275 -5.62 18.95 -24.11
N SER A 276 -4.98 19.20 -22.97
CA SER A 276 -5.42 18.83 -21.62
C SER A 276 -6.44 19.87 -21.15
N ILE A 277 -7.61 19.44 -20.72
CA ILE A 277 -8.65 20.37 -20.22
C ILE A 277 -8.20 20.99 -18.89
N HIS A 278 -7.59 20.19 -18.01
CA HIS A 278 -7.15 20.65 -16.70
C HIS A 278 -6.07 21.74 -16.78
N SER A 279 -5.04 21.54 -17.61
CA SER A 279 -3.92 22.48 -17.69
C SER A 279 -4.10 23.55 -18.79
N GLY A 280 -5.03 23.36 -19.73
CA GLY A 280 -5.20 24.21 -20.92
C GLY A 280 -4.04 24.16 -21.93
N LYS A 281 -3.00 23.33 -21.66
CA LYS A 281 -1.83 23.23 -22.52
C LYS A 281 -2.04 22.23 -23.65
N SER A 282 -1.45 22.53 -24.80
CA SER A 282 -1.47 21.65 -25.97
C SER A 282 -0.16 20.93 -26.16
N TYR A 283 -0.24 19.66 -26.51
CA TYR A 283 0.91 18.76 -26.69
C TYR A 283 0.78 18.01 -28.00
N GLU A 284 1.90 17.66 -28.62
CA GLU A 284 1.94 16.78 -29.78
C GLU A 284 2.14 15.34 -29.32
N VAL A 285 1.31 14.42 -29.80
CA VAL A 285 1.47 12.98 -29.56
C VAL A 285 2.69 12.48 -30.32
N LYS A 286 3.76 12.14 -29.61
CA LYS A 286 5.00 11.61 -30.20
C LYS A 286 4.89 10.14 -30.52
N THR A 287 4.36 9.37 -29.60
CA THR A 287 4.18 7.92 -29.74
C THR A 287 2.90 7.47 -29.03
N ALA A 288 2.27 6.47 -29.59
CA ALA A 288 1.15 5.76 -28.98
C ALA A 288 1.49 4.28 -28.84
N TYR A 289 1.04 3.64 -27.75
CA TYR A 289 1.35 2.26 -27.44
C TYR A 289 0.12 1.49 -26.99
N MET A 290 0.10 0.19 -27.31
CA MET A 290 -0.73 -0.80 -26.61
C MET A 290 0.14 -1.64 -25.72
N LEU A 291 -0.41 -2.09 -24.58
CA LEU A 291 0.29 -2.88 -23.57
C LEU A 291 -0.01 -4.38 -23.77
N ARG A 292 1.01 -5.19 -24.16
CA ARG A 292 0.86 -6.62 -24.47
C ARG A 292 1.99 -7.49 -23.90
N PRO A 293 2.07 -7.78 -22.69
CA PRO A 293 2.23 -6.95 -21.49
C PRO A 293 3.33 -5.89 -21.63
N HIS A 294 4.14 -5.95 -22.71
CA HIS A 294 5.12 -4.91 -23.06
C HIS A 294 4.47 -3.85 -23.97
N MET A 295 5.09 -2.68 -23.99
CA MET A 295 4.65 -1.60 -24.86
C MET A 295 4.92 -1.97 -26.34
N VAL A 296 3.87 -1.98 -27.14
CA VAL A 296 3.94 -2.18 -28.59
C VAL A 296 3.50 -0.89 -29.28
N ASP A 297 4.33 -0.38 -30.18
CA ASP A 297 4.04 0.85 -30.93
C ASP A 297 2.80 0.66 -31.83
N VAL A 298 1.89 1.63 -31.77
CA VAL A 298 0.72 1.69 -32.65
C VAL A 298 0.62 3.09 -33.26
N LYS A 299 0.02 3.21 -34.44
CA LYS A 299 -0.16 4.52 -35.09
C LYS A 299 -1.36 5.27 -34.53
N THR A 300 -2.43 4.54 -34.23
CA THR A 300 -3.73 5.13 -33.84
C THR A 300 -4.35 4.30 -32.71
N LEU A 301 -4.92 4.96 -31.72
CA LEU A 301 -5.79 4.37 -30.71
C LEU A 301 -7.22 4.84 -30.98
N HIS A 302 -8.14 3.88 -31.08
CA HIS A 302 -9.54 4.11 -31.41
C HIS A 302 -10.44 4.08 -30.17
N ALA A 303 -11.61 4.68 -30.27
CA ALA A 303 -12.63 4.65 -29.21
C ALA A 303 -12.92 3.22 -28.75
N GLY A 304 -12.99 3.02 -27.43
CA GLY A 304 -13.14 1.75 -26.73
C GLY A 304 -11.82 1.08 -26.35
N GLN A 305 -10.70 1.52 -26.88
CA GLN A 305 -9.39 0.95 -26.57
C GLN A 305 -8.74 1.62 -25.35
N VAL A 306 -7.90 0.87 -24.68
CA VAL A 306 -7.00 1.32 -23.63
C VAL A 306 -5.58 1.28 -24.16
N GLY A 307 -4.84 2.37 -23.98
CA GLY A 307 -3.46 2.46 -24.46
C GLY A 307 -2.69 3.59 -23.79
N CYS A 308 -1.44 3.76 -24.17
CA CYS A 308 -0.57 4.79 -23.64
C CYS A 308 -0.23 5.80 -24.71
N VAL A 309 -0.10 7.07 -24.33
CA VAL A 309 0.42 8.14 -25.16
C VAL A 309 1.59 8.83 -24.47
N ALA A 310 2.64 9.11 -25.24
CA ALA A 310 3.75 9.94 -24.81
C ALA A 310 3.74 11.25 -25.61
N CYS A 311 3.61 12.36 -24.87
CA CYS A 311 3.39 13.69 -25.44
C CYS A 311 4.51 14.67 -25.08
N ASN A 312 5.68 14.17 -24.64
CA ASN A 312 6.81 14.97 -24.22
C ASN A 312 6.50 15.94 -23.05
N MET A 313 5.55 15.55 -22.19
CA MET A 313 5.26 16.24 -20.93
C MET A 313 6.44 16.08 -19.99
N ARG A 314 6.86 17.16 -19.33
CA ARG A 314 8.10 17.19 -18.53
C ARG A 314 7.91 16.71 -17.10
N SER A 315 6.68 16.72 -16.62
CA SER A 315 6.35 16.27 -15.26
C SER A 315 5.05 15.46 -15.26
N SER A 316 4.90 14.59 -14.28
CA SER A 316 3.64 13.86 -14.06
C SER A 316 2.47 14.79 -13.69
N SER A 317 2.76 15.97 -13.14
CA SER A 317 1.73 17.00 -12.89
C SER A 317 1.07 17.55 -14.14
N GLU A 318 1.75 17.47 -15.30
CA GLU A 318 1.16 17.82 -16.60
C GLU A 318 0.27 16.70 -17.17
N ALA A 319 0.51 15.45 -16.76
CA ALA A 319 -0.33 14.28 -17.05
C ALA A 319 -1.26 13.99 -15.87
N PHE A 320 -2.13 14.94 -15.54
CA PHE A 320 -3.00 14.85 -14.38
C PHE A 320 -3.99 13.69 -14.51
N ILE A 321 -4.02 12.81 -13.49
CA ILE A 321 -4.93 11.66 -13.46
C ILE A 321 -6.37 12.15 -13.25
N GLY A 322 -7.27 11.73 -14.14
CA GLY A 322 -8.65 12.20 -14.19
C GLY A 322 -8.88 13.34 -15.19
N ASP A 323 -7.83 13.77 -15.89
CA ASP A 323 -7.95 14.78 -16.95
C ASP A 323 -8.50 14.19 -18.24
N THR A 324 -9.14 15.05 -19.03
CA THR A 324 -9.67 14.72 -20.33
C THR A 324 -8.80 15.34 -21.42
N LEU A 325 -8.36 14.50 -22.35
CA LEU A 325 -7.62 14.92 -23.55
C LEU A 325 -8.57 15.02 -24.74
N HIS A 326 -8.42 16.10 -25.49
CA HIS A 326 -9.15 16.31 -26.74
C HIS A 326 -8.24 16.85 -27.84
N LEU A 327 -8.69 16.78 -29.11
CA LEU A 327 -7.99 17.42 -30.23
C LEU A 327 -8.04 18.93 -30.07
N LYS A 328 -6.93 19.62 -30.29
CA LYS A 328 -6.87 21.10 -30.24
C LYS A 328 -7.89 21.79 -31.14
N SER A 329 -8.18 21.17 -32.27
CA SER A 329 -9.14 21.69 -33.28
C SER A 329 -10.62 21.48 -32.91
N LYS A 330 -10.90 20.58 -31.94
CA LYS A 330 -12.28 20.20 -31.60
C LYS A 330 -12.39 20.03 -30.06
N PRO A 331 -12.65 21.14 -29.33
CA PRO A 331 -12.86 21.08 -27.89
C PRO A 331 -14.11 20.26 -27.55
N VAL A 332 -14.06 19.54 -26.43
CA VAL A 332 -15.12 18.68 -25.92
C VAL A 332 -15.37 18.98 -24.43
N GLU A 333 -16.51 18.54 -23.92
CA GLU A 333 -16.79 18.59 -22.47
C GLU A 333 -15.89 17.64 -21.69
N PRO A 334 -15.50 17.99 -20.45
CA PRO A 334 -14.70 17.10 -19.62
C PRO A 334 -15.47 15.84 -19.23
N LEU A 335 -14.79 14.70 -19.22
CA LEU A 335 -15.30 13.49 -18.59
C LEU A 335 -15.31 13.66 -17.06
N ILE A 336 -16.11 12.85 -16.38
CA ILE A 336 -16.09 12.81 -14.92
C ILE A 336 -14.70 12.36 -14.47
N GLY A 337 -13.97 13.29 -13.87
CA GLY A 337 -12.64 13.06 -13.34
C GLY A 337 -12.67 12.30 -12.00
N PHE A 338 -11.52 12.21 -11.37
CA PHE A 338 -11.37 11.57 -10.07
C PHE A 338 -11.15 12.60 -8.97
N THR A 339 -11.69 12.31 -7.78
CA THR A 339 -11.31 13.07 -6.58
C THR A 339 -9.83 12.78 -6.27
N PRO A 340 -9.03 13.83 -6.00
CA PRO A 340 -7.65 13.62 -5.58
C PRO A 340 -7.58 12.71 -4.36
N ALA A 341 -6.63 11.76 -4.39
CA ALA A 341 -6.35 10.92 -3.23
C ALA A 341 -5.92 11.79 -2.05
N ARG A 342 -6.54 11.59 -0.89
CA ARG A 342 -6.18 12.30 0.34
C ARG A 342 -5.24 11.45 1.16
N PRO A 343 -4.03 11.93 1.51
CA PRO A 343 -3.16 11.19 2.40
C PRO A 343 -3.78 11.10 3.79
N MET A 344 -3.76 9.91 4.36
CA MET A 344 -4.30 9.62 5.69
C MET A 344 -3.19 9.46 6.73
N VAL A 345 -2.02 8.97 6.33
CA VAL A 345 -0.87 8.69 7.19
C VAL A 345 0.30 9.58 6.82
N PHE A 346 0.95 10.17 7.80
CA PHE A 346 2.09 11.07 7.60
C PHE A 346 3.31 10.58 8.37
N ALA A 347 4.47 10.56 7.71
CA ALA A 347 5.74 10.24 8.34
C ALA A 347 6.83 11.23 7.93
N GLY A 348 7.75 11.51 8.83
CA GLY A 348 8.97 12.25 8.52
C GLY A 348 10.02 11.32 7.91
N ILE A 349 10.65 11.74 6.84
CA ILE A 349 11.74 11.02 6.19
C ILE A 349 12.99 11.88 6.23
N TYR A 350 14.04 11.36 6.87
CA TYR A 350 15.32 12.06 7.07
C TYR A 350 16.47 11.20 6.56
N PRO A 351 17.55 11.82 6.03
CA PRO A 351 18.72 11.07 5.59
C PRO A 351 19.45 10.45 6.77
N MET A 352 20.05 9.28 6.58
CA MET A 352 20.92 8.66 7.59
C MET A 352 22.12 9.57 7.93
N ASP A 353 22.65 10.28 6.94
CA ASP A 353 23.68 11.30 7.10
C ASP A 353 23.26 12.56 6.34
N GLN A 354 23.42 13.74 6.95
CA GLN A 354 23.07 15.03 6.33
C GLN A 354 23.86 15.31 5.03
N SER A 355 25.01 14.69 4.83
CA SER A 355 25.75 14.73 3.56
C SER A 355 24.97 14.11 2.39
N GLN A 356 24.05 13.17 2.67
CA GLN A 356 23.22 12.47 1.69
C GLN A 356 21.89 13.17 1.39
N HIS A 357 21.61 14.34 2.03
CA HIS A 357 20.36 15.07 1.86
C HIS A 357 19.99 15.32 0.39
N MET A 358 20.96 15.76 -0.44
CA MET A 358 20.69 16.03 -1.86
C MET A 358 20.40 14.77 -2.67
N ALA A 359 21.05 13.65 -2.34
CA ALA A 359 20.79 12.36 -2.98
C ALA A 359 19.39 11.84 -2.62
N LEU A 360 19.03 11.89 -1.34
CA LEU A 360 17.70 11.52 -0.85
C LEU A 360 16.60 12.39 -1.46
N ARG A 361 16.83 13.71 -1.57
CA ARG A 361 15.92 14.63 -2.25
C ARG A 361 15.63 14.17 -3.68
N GLY A 362 16.69 13.93 -4.45
CA GLY A 362 16.55 13.49 -5.85
C GLY A 362 15.85 12.13 -5.99
N ALA A 363 16.02 11.23 -5.02
CA ALA A 363 15.33 9.94 -4.97
C ALA A 363 13.84 10.11 -4.67
N ILE A 364 13.49 10.90 -3.64
CA ILE A 364 12.10 11.21 -3.27
C ILE A 364 11.37 11.89 -4.43
N GLU A 365 11.96 12.93 -5.04
CA GLU A 365 11.35 13.65 -6.17
C GLU A 365 11.06 12.71 -7.35
N LYS A 366 11.98 11.80 -7.69
CA LYS A 366 11.79 10.81 -8.76
C LYS A 366 10.71 9.77 -8.43
N LEU A 367 10.65 9.35 -7.17
CA LEU A 367 9.65 8.35 -6.75
C LEU A 367 8.25 8.96 -6.74
N ILE A 368 8.09 10.20 -6.28
CA ILE A 368 6.83 10.95 -6.33
C ILE A 368 6.34 11.19 -7.76
N LEU A 369 7.26 11.36 -8.74
CA LEU A 369 6.86 11.43 -10.16
C LEU A 369 6.12 10.18 -10.64
N ASN A 370 6.37 9.04 -10.02
CA ASN A 370 5.75 7.75 -10.35
C ASN A 370 4.61 7.38 -9.40
N ASP A 371 4.41 8.15 -8.33
CA ASP A 371 3.40 7.91 -7.31
C ASP A 371 2.72 9.23 -6.91
N ASN A 372 1.67 9.56 -7.65
CA ASN A 372 0.93 10.82 -7.50
C ASN A 372 0.07 10.87 -6.22
N ALA A 373 -0.01 9.78 -5.46
CA ALA A 373 -0.76 9.74 -4.20
C ALA A 373 0.06 10.29 -3.02
N VAL A 374 1.39 10.33 -3.16
CA VAL A 374 2.30 10.83 -2.12
C VAL A 374 2.39 12.35 -2.17
N THR A 375 2.19 12.99 -1.02
CA THR A 375 2.43 14.42 -0.85
C THR A 375 3.71 14.65 -0.07
N ALA A 376 4.51 15.66 -0.45
CA ALA A 376 5.77 15.98 0.21
C ALA A 376 5.81 17.43 0.66
N MET A 377 6.21 17.63 1.93
CA MET A 377 6.46 18.93 2.54
C MET A 377 7.88 18.93 3.12
N VAL A 378 8.64 20.00 2.90
CA VAL A 378 9.96 20.14 3.52
C VAL A 378 9.76 20.34 5.02
N GLU A 379 10.51 19.62 5.82
CA GLU A 379 10.50 19.70 7.27
C GLU A 379 11.93 19.80 7.82
N SER A 380 12.10 20.49 8.94
CA SER A 380 13.37 20.58 9.64
C SER A 380 13.17 20.17 11.10
N SER A 381 14.03 19.30 11.58
CA SER A 381 14.05 18.80 12.95
C SER A 381 15.34 19.21 13.63
N PRO A 382 15.31 19.68 14.89
CA PRO A 382 16.50 20.00 15.65
C PRO A 382 17.44 18.81 15.86
N ALA A 383 16.88 17.58 15.99
CA ALA A 383 17.66 16.37 16.23
C ALA A 383 18.12 15.67 14.94
N LEU A 384 17.27 15.66 13.90
CA LEU A 384 17.49 14.89 12.66
C LEU A 384 17.96 15.78 11.49
N GLY A 385 17.90 17.10 11.62
CA GLY A 385 18.28 18.06 10.59
C GLY A 385 17.17 18.26 9.54
N GLN A 386 17.55 18.52 8.29
CA GLN A 386 16.61 18.73 7.20
C GLN A 386 16.10 17.40 6.63
N GLY A 387 14.81 17.34 6.37
CA GLY A 387 14.10 16.19 5.83
C GLY A 387 12.79 16.58 5.16
N TRP A 388 11.90 15.60 5.02
CA TRP A 388 10.58 15.77 4.42
C TRP A 388 9.53 15.09 5.27
N ARG A 389 8.36 15.71 5.37
CA ARG A 389 7.16 15.05 5.83
C ARG A 389 6.36 14.59 4.63
N LEU A 390 6.22 13.29 4.49
CA LEU A 390 5.46 12.67 3.41
C LEU A 390 4.10 12.22 3.92
N GLY A 391 3.08 12.40 3.07
CA GLY A 391 1.75 11.88 3.30
C GLY A 391 1.46 10.70 2.38
N PHE A 392 0.92 9.63 2.95
CA PHE A 392 0.64 8.34 2.31
C PHE A 392 -0.83 7.97 2.45
N LEU A 393 -1.33 7.10 1.59
CA LEU A 393 -2.71 6.60 1.67
C LEU A 393 -2.94 5.71 2.89
N GLY A 394 -1.94 4.91 3.28
CA GLY A 394 -1.98 4.02 4.43
C GLY A 394 -0.60 3.56 4.85
N LEU A 395 -0.55 2.63 5.81
CA LEU A 395 0.71 2.12 6.36
C LEU A 395 1.49 1.28 5.35
N LEU A 396 0.81 0.36 4.65
CA LEU A 396 1.45 -0.48 3.63
C LEU A 396 2.03 0.37 2.50
N HIS A 397 1.31 1.42 2.09
CA HIS A 397 1.81 2.36 1.09
C HIS A 397 3.11 3.06 1.56
N MET A 398 3.18 3.48 2.84
CA MET A 398 4.40 4.06 3.43
C MET A 398 5.57 3.06 3.44
N GLU A 399 5.32 1.81 3.83
CA GLU A 399 6.35 0.76 3.85
C GLU A 399 6.86 0.43 2.45
N VAL A 400 5.95 0.27 1.47
CA VAL A 400 6.30 0.04 0.07
C VAL A 400 7.12 1.19 -0.48
N PHE A 401 6.74 2.45 -0.20
CA PHE A 401 7.48 3.62 -0.62
C PHE A 401 8.91 3.62 -0.05
N SER A 402 9.05 3.32 1.24
CA SER A 402 10.35 3.25 1.91
C SER A 402 11.23 2.13 1.34
N GLN A 403 10.66 0.96 1.09
CA GLN A 403 11.37 -0.17 0.48
C GLN A 403 11.79 0.12 -0.97
N ARG A 404 10.96 0.79 -1.75
CA ARG A 404 11.29 1.24 -3.11
C ARG A 404 12.40 2.30 -3.11
N LEU A 405 12.38 3.22 -2.13
CA LEU A 405 13.41 4.24 -1.98
C LEU A 405 14.79 3.61 -1.79
N GLU A 406 14.86 2.55 -0.97
CA GLU A 406 16.08 1.78 -0.74
C GLU A 406 16.46 0.93 -1.97
N GLN A 407 15.53 0.13 -2.52
CA GLN A 407 15.82 -0.81 -3.60
C GLN A 407 16.09 -0.16 -4.96
N GLU A 408 15.30 0.86 -5.35
CA GLU A 408 15.40 1.49 -6.67
C GLU A 408 16.48 2.59 -6.72
N TYR A 409 16.74 3.26 -5.59
CA TYR A 409 17.63 4.42 -5.54
C TYR A 409 18.83 4.27 -4.58
N GLY A 410 18.89 3.20 -3.80
CA GLY A 410 19.92 2.98 -2.79
C GLY A 410 19.95 4.06 -1.70
N ALA A 411 18.82 4.72 -1.45
CA ALA A 411 18.71 5.82 -0.52
C ALA A 411 18.18 5.30 0.83
N GLU A 412 19.10 5.12 1.79
CA GLU A 412 18.74 4.79 3.17
C GLU A 412 18.20 6.01 3.89
N ALA A 413 17.06 5.88 4.52
CA ALA A 413 16.38 6.95 5.22
C ALA A 413 15.86 6.52 6.60
N ILE A 414 15.82 7.46 7.53
CA ILE A 414 15.13 7.31 8.82
C ILE A 414 13.67 7.69 8.59
N VAL A 415 12.77 6.75 8.80
CA VAL A 415 11.33 6.97 8.77
C VAL A 415 10.83 7.10 10.21
N THR A 416 10.22 8.24 10.53
CA THR A 416 9.66 8.47 11.88
C THR A 416 8.32 7.75 12.02
N ALA A 417 7.86 7.62 13.28
CA ALA A 417 6.56 7.05 13.58
C ALA A 417 5.44 7.66 12.72
N PRO A 418 4.56 6.82 12.13
CA PRO A 418 3.42 7.32 11.39
C PRO A 418 2.45 8.08 12.31
N GLY A 419 1.89 9.15 11.79
CA GLY A 419 0.90 9.98 12.47
C GLY A 419 -0.26 10.33 11.55
N VAL A 420 -1.33 10.86 12.13
CA VAL A 420 -2.53 11.30 11.41
C VAL A 420 -2.67 12.81 11.45
N THR A 421 -3.53 13.33 10.59
CA THR A 421 -3.88 14.76 10.59
C THR A 421 -4.98 15.05 11.58
N TYR A 422 -4.75 16.00 12.49
CA TYR A 422 -5.72 16.51 13.44
C TYR A 422 -6.22 17.88 13.01
N LYS A 423 -7.40 18.27 13.50
CA LYS A 423 -7.95 19.63 13.35
C LYS A 423 -8.20 20.21 14.71
N ALA A 424 -7.79 21.47 14.91
CA ALA A 424 -8.05 22.24 16.10
C ALA A 424 -8.90 23.45 15.75
N LYS A 425 -9.95 23.70 16.51
CA LYS A 425 -10.72 24.92 16.46
C LYS A 425 -10.07 25.93 17.41
N ILE A 426 -9.62 27.03 16.84
CA ILE A 426 -8.85 28.06 17.55
C ILE A 426 -9.77 29.18 18.02
N THR A 427 -9.58 29.65 19.28
CA THR A 427 -10.32 30.76 19.86
C THR A 427 -9.48 32.02 19.92
N GLY A 428 -10.17 33.16 19.77
CA GLY A 428 -9.62 34.53 19.88
C GLY A 428 -9.12 35.08 18.53
N ASP A 429 -9.61 36.29 18.18
CA ASP A 429 -9.37 36.93 16.87
C ASP A 429 -7.88 37.07 16.51
N LYS A 430 -7.02 37.35 17.50
CA LYS A 430 -5.56 37.44 17.31
C LYS A 430 -4.95 36.08 16.94
N ASN A 431 -5.47 35.01 17.55
CA ASN A 431 -4.99 33.66 17.28
C ASN A 431 -5.51 33.15 15.94
N ILE A 432 -6.77 33.43 15.59
CA ILE A 432 -7.36 33.12 14.30
C ILE A 432 -6.54 33.75 13.16
N THR A 433 -6.13 34.99 13.31
CA THR A 433 -5.27 35.68 12.36
C THR A 433 -3.88 35.03 12.26
N LYS A 434 -3.29 34.65 13.42
CA LYS A 434 -1.97 33.98 13.47
C LYS A 434 -1.99 32.61 12.75
N TYR A 435 -3.05 31.83 12.93
CA TYR A 435 -3.21 30.50 12.36
C TYR A 435 -3.94 30.50 10.99
N GLN A 436 -4.24 31.67 10.43
CA GLN A 436 -4.87 31.86 9.11
C GLN A 436 -6.25 31.21 8.97
N GLY A 437 -6.97 31.02 10.07
CA GLY A 437 -8.30 30.46 10.07
C GLY A 437 -8.78 29.99 11.43
N GLU A 438 -10.09 29.78 11.55
CA GLU A 438 -10.72 29.25 12.77
C GLU A 438 -10.38 27.77 12.99
N ILE A 439 -10.22 26.98 11.87
CA ILE A 439 -9.85 25.57 11.91
C ILE A 439 -8.40 25.43 11.44
N PHE A 440 -7.52 25.07 12.34
CA PHE A 440 -6.12 24.80 12.07
C PHE A 440 -5.89 23.30 11.93
N THR A 441 -5.27 22.90 10.82
CA THR A 441 -4.97 21.50 10.50
C THR A 441 -3.48 21.23 10.70
N PHE A 442 -3.13 20.16 11.42
CA PHE A 442 -1.74 19.81 11.70
C PHE A 442 -1.56 18.28 11.75
N ASN A 443 -0.39 17.81 11.34
CA ASN A 443 0.01 16.39 11.32
C ASN A 443 1.33 16.14 12.07
N ASN A 444 1.98 17.21 12.55
CA ASN A 444 3.20 17.11 13.35
C ASN A 444 2.92 17.53 14.80
N PRO A 445 3.26 16.69 15.80
CA PRO A 445 3.13 17.06 17.21
C PRO A 445 3.85 18.36 17.61
N ALA A 446 4.93 18.74 16.89
CA ALA A 446 5.63 19.99 17.11
C ALA A 446 4.76 21.23 16.83
N HIS A 447 3.79 21.12 15.92
CA HIS A 447 2.86 22.19 15.56
C HIS A 447 1.59 22.19 16.39
N TYR A 448 1.51 21.37 17.43
CA TYR A 448 0.35 21.35 18.34
C TYR A 448 0.15 22.73 18.97
N PRO A 449 -1.02 23.37 18.79
CA PRO A 449 -1.28 24.69 19.35
C PRO A 449 -1.31 24.66 20.89
N ASP A 450 -1.09 25.80 21.52
CA ASP A 450 -1.17 25.90 22.96
C ASP A 450 -2.59 25.51 23.45
N SER A 451 -2.66 24.65 24.45
CA SER A 451 -3.93 24.13 24.97
C SER A 451 -4.93 25.20 25.44
N GLN A 452 -4.44 26.41 25.77
CA GLN A 452 -5.28 27.51 26.20
C GLN A 452 -6.08 28.20 25.08
N ILE A 453 -5.64 28.00 23.82
CA ILE A 453 -6.28 28.64 22.65
C ILE A 453 -7.13 27.67 21.84
N ILE A 454 -7.15 26.39 22.21
CA ILE A 454 -7.96 25.36 21.60
C ILE A 454 -9.31 25.27 22.25
N ASP A 455 -10.37 25.38 21.45
CA ASP A 455 -11.76 25.17 21.87
C ASP A 455 -12.12 23.68 21.76
N GLU A 456 -11.93 23.12 20.54
CA GLU A 456 -12.27 21.76 20.22
C GLU A 456 -11.15 21.12 19.39
N LEU A 457 -10.91 19.83 19.61
CA LEU A 457 -10.00 19.02 18.83
C LEU A 457 -10.79 17.94 18.10
N TYR A 458 -10.39 17.68 16.86
CA TYR A 458 -11.01 16.66 16.01
C TYR A 458 -9.95 15.68 15.55
N GLU A 459 -10.26 14.38 15.69
CA GLU A 459 -9.45 13.28 15.17
C GLU A 459 -10.12 12.63 13.95
N PRO A 460 -9.35 12.13 12.97
CA PRO A 460 -9.89 11.38 11.85
C PRO A 460 -10.39 10.01 12.32
N THR A 461 -11.56 9.61 11.81
CA THR A 461 -12.18 8.34 12.12
C THR A 461 -12.47 7.54 10.87
N VAL A 462 -12.54 6.24 11.00
CA VAL A 462 -12.84 5.30 9.92
C VAL A 462 -13.93 4.32 10.34
N ILE A 463 -14.68 3.82 9.37
CA ILE A 463 -15.56 2.68 9.54
C ILE A 463 -14.75 1.44 9.20
N GLY A 464 -14.35 0.69 10.21
CA GLY A 464 -13.66 -0.59 10.06
C GLY A 464 -14.64 -1.75 9.90
N THR A 465 -14.50 -2.51 8.82
CA THR A 465 -15.26 -3.75 8.57
C THR A 465 -14.37 -4.95 8.87
N ILE A 466 -14.79 -5.79 9.80
CA ILE A 466 -14.08 -7.00 10.22
C ILE A 466 -14.93 -8.21 9.90
N ILE A 467 -14.37 -9.19 9.19
CA ILE A 467 -15.02 -10.50 8.99
C ILE A 467 -14.21 -11.55 9.74
N THR A 468 -14.85 -12.29 10.62
CA THR A 468 -14.19 -13.25 11.51
C THR A 468 -15.06 -14.48 11.78
N PRO A 469 -14.46 -15.64 12.06
CA PRO A 469 -15.21 -16.77 12.63
C PRO A 469 -15.78 -16.44 14.01
N ASP A 470 -16.99 -16.91 14.28
CA ASP A 470 -17.75 -16.65 15.53
C ASP A 470 -16.95 -16.99 16.81
N LYS A 471 -16.15 -18.04 16.77
CA LYS A 471 -15.31 -18.44 17.92
C LYS A 471 -14.30 -17.36 18.41
N TYR A 472 -13.94 -16.40 17.58
CA TYR A 472 -13.01 -15.31 17.91
C TYR A 472 -13.74 -14.00 18.23
N LEU A 473 -15.06 -13.96 18.11
CA LEU A 473 -15.86 -12.75 18.25
C LEU A 473 -15.58 -11.98 19.53
N GLY A 474 -15.59 -12.66 20.69
CA GLY A 474 -15.37 -11.99 21.99
C GLY A 474 -14.00 -11.33 22.12
N ALA A 475 -12.94 -12.00 21.61
CA ALA A 475 -11.58 -11.44 21.65
C ALA A 475 -11.46 -10.19 20.74
N ILE A 476 -12.09 -10.21 19.57
CA ILE A 476 -12.08 -9.11 18.62
C ILE A 476 -12.90 -7.92 19.11
N LEU A 477 -14.08 -8.17 19.71
CA LEU A 477 -14.86 -7.12 20.36
C LEU A 477 -14.06 -6.41 21.46
N SER A 478 -13.35 -7.19 22.30
CA SER A 478 -12.48 -6.63 23.34
C SER A 478 -11.37 -5.77 22.75
N LEU A 479 -10.71 -6.23 21.67
CA LEU A 479 -9.68 -5.47 20.97
C LEU A 479 -10.24 -4.14 20.41
N CYS A 480 -11.39 -4.18 19.74
CA CYS A 480 -12.01 -2.97 19.19
C CYS A 480 -12.38 -1.96 20.28
N MET A 481 -12.94 -2.42 21.42
CA MET A 481 -13.25 -1.56 22.57
C MET A 481 -11.99 -0.96 23.19
N GLU A 482 -10.90 -1.74 23.33
CA GLU A 482 -9.60 -1.24 23.79
C GLU A 482 -9.05 -0.15 22.88
N ARG A 483 -9.30 -0.24 21.57
CA ARG A 483 -8.95 0.77 20.57
C ARG A 483 -10.00 1.88 20.44
N ARG A 484 -10.85 2.09 21.42
CA ARG A 484 -11.92 3.11 21.46
C ARG A 484 -12.95 2.98 20.33
N GLY A 485 -13.12 1.77 19.81
CA GLY A 485 -14.10 1.49 18.76
C GLY A 485 -15.52 1.56 19.28
N VAL A 486 -16.42 2.14 18.46
CA VAL A 486 -17.86 2.16 18.70
C VAL A 486 -18.53 1.27 17.69
N GLU A 487 -19.22 0.22 18.18
CA GLU A 487 -19.94 -0.72 17.32
C GLU A 487 -21.03 0.01 16.54
N GLN A 488 -21.09 -0.22 15.21
CA GLN A 488 -22.09 0.33 14.32
C GLN A 488 -23.08 -0.75 13.89
N SER A 489 -22.59 -1.91 13.49
CA SER A 489 -23.43 -3.03 13.09
C SER A 489 -22.72 -4.37 13.25
N MET A 490 -23.52 -5.42 13.49
CA MET A 490 -23.10 -6.81 13.48
C MET A 490 -24.06 -7.63 12.64
N LYS A 491 -23.53 -8.39 11.67
CA LYS A 491 -24.33 -9.24 10.78
C LYS A 491 -23.70 -10.63 10.67
N ASN A 492 -24.50 -11.67 10.82
CA ASN A 492 -24.06 -13.03 10.54
C ASN A 492 -24.05 -13.25 9.02
N ILE A 493 -22.93 -13.71 8.50
CA ILE A 493 -22.77 -14.07 7.07
C ILE A 493 -23.26 -15.48 6.86
N ASP A 494 -22.84 -16.40 7.73
CA ASP A 494 -23.26 -17.80 7.79
C ASP A 494 -23.23 -18.29 9.26
N ASN A 495 -23.37 -19.61 9.46
CA ASN A 495 -23.35 -20.20 10.80
C ASN A 495 -21.98 -20.16 11.49
N GLU A 496 -20.91 -19.77 10.79
CA GLU A 496 -19.55 -19.81 11.29
C GLU A 496 -18.87 -18.42 11.29
N ARG A 497 -19.38 -17.45 10.53
CA ARG A 497 -18.75 -16.15 10.31
C ARG A 497 -19.67 -14.97 10.56
N VAL A 498 -19.07 -13.95 11.16
CA VAL A 498 -19.74 -12.70 11.50
C VAL A 498 -18.98 -11.53 10.85
N MET A 499 -19.75 -10.59 10.33
CA MET A 499 -19.26 -9.30 9.88
C MET A 499 -19.58 -8.26 10.95
N LEU A 500 -18.56 -7.54 11.37
CA LEU A 500 -18.61 -6.46 12.36
C LEU A 500 -18.25 -5.14 11.69
N GLN A 501 -18.96 -4.07 12.02
CA GLN A 501 -18.58 -2.72 11.63
C GLN A 501 -18.40 -1.85 12.87
N PHE A 502 -17.25 -1.22 12.95
CA PHE A 502 -16.86 -0.34 14.05
C PHE A 502 -16.44 1.03 13.54
N LEU A 503 -16.87 2.07 14.23
CA LEU A 503 -16.28 3.40 14.09
C LEU A 503 -15.01 3.42 14.97
N LEU A 504 -13.86 3.57 14.33
CA LEU A 504 -12.53 3.53 14.97
C LEU A 504 -11.77 4.82 14.71
N PRO A 505 -11.04 5.38 15.70
CA PRO A 505 -10.10 6.46 15.43
C PRO A 505 -8.93 5.93 14.59
N LEU A 506 -8.60 6.64 13.51
CA LEU A 506 -7.55 6.21 12.57
C LEU A 506 -6.20 5.98 13.26
N ASN A 507 -5.82 6.86 14.19
CA ASN A 507 -4.55 6.73 14.94
C ASN A 507 -4.43 5.44 15.76
N GLU A 508 -5.56 4.84 16.17
CA GLU A 508 -5.57 3.60 16.96
C GLU A 508 -5.42 2.33 16.13
N ILE A 509 -5.62 2.42 14.81
CA ILE A 509 -5.53 1.28 13.91
C ILE A 509 -4.26 1.25 13.07
N ILE A 510 -3.57 2.40 12.92
CA ILE A 510 -2.34 2.47 12.11
C ILE A 510 -1.24 1.59 12.68
N ILE A 511 -1.09 1.55 14.01
CA ILE A 511 -0.02 0.80 14.67
C ILE A 511 -0.59 -0.45 15.32
N ASP A 512 -0.03 -1.62 15.01
CA ASP A 512 -0.25 -2.92 15.67
C ASP A 512 -1.69 -3.47 15.65
N PHE A 513 -2.69 -2.75 15.11
CA PHE A 513 -4.08 -3.25 15.12
C PHE A 513 -4.26 -4.46 14.22
N HIS A 514 -3.77 -4.39 12.99
CA HIS A 514 -3.87 -5.48 12.02
C HIS A 514 -3.16 -6.74 12.51
N ASP A 515 -1.96 -6.60 13.07
CA ASP A 515 -1.18 -7.72 13.60
C ASP A 515 -1.83 -8.33 14.84
N SER A 516 -2.38 -7.47 15.72
CA SER A 516 -3.16 -7.92 16.90
C SER A 516 -4.39 -8.69 16.47
N LEU A 517 -5.13 -8.19 15.46
CA LEU A 517 -6.32 -8.84 14.91
C LEU A 517 -5.98 -10.21 14.30
N LYS A 518 -4.94 -10.29 13.49
CA LYS A 518 -4.45 -11.53 12.89
C LYS A 518 -3.98 -12.53 13.95
N SER A 519 -3.24 -12.07 14.94
CA SER A 519 -2.76 -12.91 16.05
C SER A 519 -3.92 -13.49 16.86
N LEU A 520 -4.90 -12.67 17.27
CA LEU A 520 -6.06 -13.10 18.05
C LEU A 520 -6.97 -14.08 17.30
N SER A 521 -7.06 -13.90 15.97
CA SER A 521 -7.90 -14.74 15.11
C SER A 521 -7.15 -15.92 14.50
N SER A 522 -5.88 -16.18 14.85
CA SER A 522 -5.02 -17.18 14.21
C SER A 522 -4.95 -17.00 12.67
N GLY A 523 -4.99 -15.76 12.20
CA GLY A 523 -4.94 -15.39 10.78
C GLY A 523 -6.28 -15.38 10.05
N TYR A 524 -7.37 -15.81 10.69
CA TYR A 524 -8.67 -15.95 10.01
C TYR A 524 -9.49 -14.68 9.87
N ALA A 525 -9.22 -13.64 10.68
CA ALA A 525 -9.94 -12.38 10.55
C ALA A 525 -9.39 -11.54 9.39
N SER A 526 -10.28 -10.94 8.62
CA SER A 526 -9.96 -9.91 7.63
C SER A 526 -10.44 -8.56 8.12
N PHE A 527 -9.74 -7.51 7.73
CA PHE A 527 -10.02 -6.13 8.10
C PHE A 527 -9.93 -5.24 6.87
N ASP A 528 -10.88 -4.33 6.76
CA ASP A 528 -10.91 -3.27 5.78
C ASP A 528 -11.47 -2.01 6.43
N TYR A 529 -11.16 -0.80 5.91
CA TYR A 529 -11.64 0.43 6.50
C TYR A 529 -11.90 1.52 5.45
N GLU A 530 -12.89 2.37 5.75
CA GLU A 530 -13.27 3.52 4.92
C GLU A 530 -13.21 4.80 5.74
N ASP A 531 -12.80 5.92 5.11
CA ASP A 531 -12.76 7.23 5.77
C ASP A 531 -14.17 7.69 6.16
N ASN A 532 -14.38 8.02 7.44
CA ASN A 532 -15.64 8.56 7.96
C ASN A 532 -15.53 10.04 8.36
N GLY A 533 -14.42 10.69 8.07
CA GLY A 533 -14.19 12.09 8.41
C GLY A 533 -13.69 12.30 9.85
N TYR A 534 -14.07 13.41 10.44
CA TYR A 534 -13.52 13.87 11.72
C TYR A 534 -14.56 13.88 12.84
N VAL A 535 -14.16 13.40 14.01
CA VAL A 535 -15.00 13.40 15.23
C VAL A 535 -14.25 14.15 16.33
N GLN A 536 -15.00 14.91 17.15
CA GLN A 536 -14.45 15.62 18.31
C GLN A 536 -13.88 14.62 19.32
N SER A 537 -12.67 14.91 19.83
CA SER A 537 -11.95 14.03 20.75
C SER A 537 -11.00 14.78 21.68
N GLU A 538 -10.74 14.20 22.85
CA GLU A 538 -9.82 14.76 23.85
C GLU A 538 -8.37 14.29 23.58
N ILE A 539 -7.71 14.93 22.62
CA ILE A 539 -6.33 14.64 22.26
C ILE A 539 -5.36 15.50 23.06
N VAL A 540 -4.30 14.88 23.55
CA VAL A 540 -3.23 15.56 24.30
C VAL A 540 -1.88 15.26 23.69
N LYS A 541 -0.96 16.23 23.78
CA LYS A 541 0.45 16.06 23.39
C LYS A 541 1.21 15.44 24.56
N VAL A 542 1.76 14.25 24.36
CA VAL A 542 2.73 13.61 25.26
C VAL A 542 4.12 14.02 24.83
N GLU A 543 4.81 14.80 25.65
CA GLU A 543 6.17 15.28 25.42
C GLU A 543 7.18 14.41 26.16
N ILE A 544 8.23 14.00 25.48
CA ILE A 544 9.36 13.30 26.10
C ILE A 544 10.45 14.31 26.44
N HIS A 545 10.81 14.35 27.71
CA HIS A 545 11.89 15.19 28.23
C HIS A 545 13.09 14.34 28.68
N LEU A 546 14.26 14.68 28.17
CA LEU A 546 15.53 14.08 28.59
C LEU A 546 16.30 15.09 29.44
N ASN A 547 16.51 14.78 30.71
CA ASN A 547 17.11 15.68 31.71
C ASN A 547 16.42 17.05 31.81
N GLY A 548 15.14 17.14 31.47
CA GLY A 548 14.36 18.37 31.50
C GLY A 548 14.26 19.10 30.15
N THR A 549 15.05 18.73 29.15
CA THR A 549 14.95 19.27 27.79
C THR A 549 13.94 18.49 26.97
N PRO A 550 12.93 19.12 26.34
CA PRO A 550 11.99 18.42 25.47
C PRO A 550 12.68 17.95 24.20
N VAL A 551 12.24 16.81 23.67
CA VAL A 551 12.66 16.24 22.38
C VAL A 551 11.40 16.15 21.53
N ASP A 552 11.21 17.12 20.65
CA ASP A 552 9.97 17.28 19.87
C ASP A 552 9.71 16.09 18.95
N GLU A 553 10.76 15.46 18.41
CA GLU A 553 10.69 14.31 17.53
C GLU A 553 10.12 13.04 18.19
N LEU A 554 10.22 12.96 19.53
CA LEU A 554 9.66 11.88 20.34
C LEU A 554 8.29 12.23 20.91
N SER A 555 7.77 13.41 20.62
CA SER A 555 6.44 13.81 21.06
C SER A 555 5.36 13.12 20.23
N THR A 556 4.29 12.67 20.87
CA THR A 556 3.16 12.00 20.21
C THR A 556 1.83 12.60 20.63
N LEU A 557 0.84 12.52 19.73
CA LEU A 557 -0.53 12.91 19.99
C LEU A 557 -1.35 11.68 20.32
N VAL A 558 -1.97 11.65 21.48
CA VAL A 558 -2.74 10.52 21.98
C VAL A 558 -4.00 10.99 22.71
N HIS A 559 -4.99 10.12 22.77
CA HIS A 559 -6.19 10.39 23.58
C HIS A 559 -5.84 10.46 25.07
N CYS A 560 -6.51 11.35 25.82
CA CYS A 560 -6.25 11.62 27.24
C CYS A 560 -6.25 10.33 28.09
N SER A 561 -7.17 9.39 27.85
CA SER A 561 -7.27 8.12 28.58
C SER A 561 -6.04 7.23 28.47
N LYS A 562 -5.32 7.25 27.32
CA LYS A 562 -4.16 6.42 27.04
C LYS A 562 -2.81 7.12 27.30
N ALA A 563 -2.83 8.42 27.56
CA ALA A 563 -1.61 9.23 27.69
C ALA A 563 -0.61 8.67 28.72
N LYS A 564 -1.09 8.17 29.85
CA LYS A 564 -0.24 7.59 30.92
C LYS A 564 0.42 6.28 30.47
N GLU A 565 -0.33 5.41 29.82
CA GLU A 565 0.16 4.10 29.34
C GLU A 565 1.19 4.27 28.24
N VAL A 566 0.86 5.08 27.23
CA VAL A 566 1.77 5.40 26.12
C VAL A 566 3.04 6.06 26.64
N GLY A 567 2.93 7.05 27.55
CA GLY A 567 4.07 7.72 28.15
C GLY A 567 4.98 6.75 28.91
N LYS A 568 4.41 5.79 29.65
CA LYS A 568 5.20 4.76 30.36
C LYS A 568 5.89 3.80 29.39
N ARG A 569 5.17 3.33 28.35
CA ARG A 569 5.72 2.45 27.30
C ARG A 569 6.89 3.11 26.58
N MET A 570 6.76 4.40 26.20
CA MET A 570 7.83 5.16 25.56
C MET A 570 9.04 5.34 26.48
N CYS A 571 8.83 5.68 27.77
CA CYS A 571 9.94 5.80 28.74
C CYS A 571 10.71 4.47 28.88
N ASN A 572 10.02 3.33 28.92
CA ASN A 572 10.63 2.01 29.01
C ASN A 572 11.42 1.67 27.73
N LYS A 573 10.81 1.89 26.54
CA LYS A 573 11.50 1.67 25.26
C LYS A 573 12.79 2.50 25.16
N LEU A 574 12.72 3.78 25.53
CA LEU A 574 13.89 4.65 25.55
C LEU A 574 14.96 4.22 26.56
N LEU A 575 14.57 3.63 27.68
CA LEU A 575 15.49 3.09 28.67
C LEU A 575 16.35 1.95 28.10
N ASP A 576 15.76 1.12 27.24
CA ASP A 576 16.44 -0.01 26.60
C ASP A 576 17.33 0.41 25.42
N ILE A 577 16.88 1.40 24.65
CA ILE A 577 17.58 1.84 23.42
C ILE A 577 18.73 2.80 23.73
N ILE A 578 18.53 3.76 24.66
CA ILE A 578 19.56 4.78 24.94
C ILE A 578 20.75 4.14 25.68
N PRO A 579 21.98 4.22 25.13
CA PRO A 579 23.16 3.68 25.78
C PRO A 579 23.49 4.47 27.06
N ARG A 580 23.95 3.76 28.09
CA ARG A 580 24.40 4.39 29.34
C ARG A 580 25.51 5.38 29.06
N GLN A 581 25.39 6.58 29.62
CA GLN A 581 26.39 7.65 29.51
C GLN A 581 27.10 7.91 30.83
N GLN A 582 28.05 8.87 30.83
CA GLN A 582 28.83 9.20 32.02
C GLN A 582 28.02 9.85 33.14
N PHE A 583 26.81 10.30 32.85
CA PHE A 583 25.89 10.94 33.80
C PHE A 583 24.50 10.27 33.77
N LEU A 584 23.68 10.54 34.76
CA LEU A 584 22.34 10.02 34.86
C LEU A 584 21.44 10.75 33.85
N ILE A 585 20.69 10.00 33.06
CA ILE A 585 19.66 10.51 32.18
C ILE A 585 18.29 10.24 32.80
N ALA A 586 17.53 11.30 33.05
CA ALA A 586 16.14 11.22 33.48
C ALA A 586 15.25 11.32 32.26
N ILE A 587 14.50 10.26 31.97
CA ILE A 587 13.52 10.19 30.89
C ILE A 587 12.16 10.49 31.51
N GLN A 588 11.44 11.46 31.03
CA GLN A 588 10.14 11.88 31.56
C GLN A 588 9.14 12.06 30.43
N ALA A 589 7.96 11.46 30.59
CA ALA A 589 6.80 11.75 29.74
C ALA A 589 5.90 12.77 30.45
N LYS A 590 5.60 13.87 29.79
CA LYS A 590 4.79 14.97 30.32
C LYS A 590 3.62 15.31 29.41
N VAL A 591 2.54 15.80 30.03
CA VAL A 591 1.39 16.41 29.34
C VAL A 591 1.05 17.73 30.03
N GLY A 592 1.09 18.84 29.29
CA GLY A 592 0.80 20.16 29.85
C GLY A 592 1.63 20.51 31.10
N GLY A 593 2.91 20.09 31.13
CA GLY A 593 3.82 20.28 32.27
C GLY A 593 3.72 19.23 33.40
N LYS A 594 2.66 18.41 33.45
CA LYS A 594 2.50 17.33 34.46
C LYS A 594 3.27 16.08 34.03
N VAL A 595 4.09 15.53 34.91
CA VAL A 595 4.84 14.27 34.69
C VAL A 595 3.88 13.10 34.84
N LEU A 596 3.70 12.29 33.79
CA LEU A 596 2.88 11.08 33.77
C LEU A 596 3.70 9.82 34.07
N ALA A 597 4.92 9.75 33.53
CA ALA A 597 5.86 8.65 33.75
C ALA A 597 7.29 9.18 33.81
N ARG A 598 8.12 8.48 34.57
CA ARG A 598 9.54 8.82 34.71
C ARG A 598 10.37 7.57 34.91
N GLU A 599 11.42 7.46 34.09
CA GLU A 599 12.46 6.43 34.23
C GLU A 599 13.84 7.08 34.31
N ASN A 600 14.81 6.39 34.92
CA ASN A 600 16.16 6.92 35.09
C ASN A 600 17.20 5.93 34.59
N LEU A 601 17.93 6.32 33.56
CA LEU A 601 19.07 5.57 33.04
C LEU A 601 20.30 5.84 33.90
N LYS A 602 20.81 4.80 34.58
CA LYS A 602 21.96 4.90 35.49
C LYS A 602 23.25 5.21 34.73
N ALA A 603 24.04 6.15 35.25
CA ALA A 603 25.35 6.49 34.71
C ALA A 603 26.36 5.33 34.82
N PHE A 604 27.32 5.26 33.89
CA PHE A 604 28.51 4.45 34.12
C PHE A 604 29.25 4.93 35.37
N ARG A 605 29.55 4.03 36.27
CA ARG A 605 30.32 4.34 37.50
C ARG A 605 31.58 3.48 37.55
N LYS A 606 32.72 4.12 37.69
CA LYS A 606 33.96 3.44 38.07
C LYS A 606 33.92 3.19 39.58
N ASP A 607 34.28 1.99 40.03
CA ASP A 607 34.43 1.75 41.45
C ASP A 607 35.68 2.48 41.98
N VAL A 608 35.43 3.67 42.55
CA VAL A 608 36.49 4.51 43.12
C VAL A 608 36.95 4.03 44.49
N THR A 609 36.24 3.03 45.04
CA THR A 609 36.48 2.45 46.39
C THR A 609 37.23 1.13 46.32
N ALA A 610 37.40 0.51 45.16
CA ALA A 610 38.02 -0.80 44.96
C ALA A 610 39.47 -0.91 45.54
N LYS A 611 40.18 0.19 45.62
CA LYS A 611 41.57 0.24 46.14
C LYS A 611 41.66 0.60 47.64
N LEU A 612 40.50 0.77 48.31
CA LEU A 612 40.47 1.07 49.75
C LEU A 612 40.48 -0.23 50.52
N TYR A 613 41.62 -0.57 51.10
CA TYR A 613 41.76 -1.73 51.96
C TYR A 613 41.33 -1.35 53.38
N GLY A 614 40.34 -2.08 53.91
CA GLY A 614 39.91 -2.02 55.34
C GLY A 614 39.29 -0.67 55.77
N GLY A 615 38.08 -0.72 56.19
CA GLY A 615 37.38 0.03 57.25
C GLY A 615 37.30 1.58 57.24
N ASP A 616 38.00 2.37 56.39
CA ASP A 616 37.89 3.82 56.41
C ASP A 616 36.61 4.33 55.67
N VAL A 617 35.54 4.31 56.46
CA VAL A 617 34.20 4.76 56.00
C VAL A 617 34.21 6.23 55.57
N THR A 618 34.98 7.09 56.26
CA THR A 618 35.04 8.52 55.99
C THR A 618 35.68 8.83 54.62
N ARG A 619 36.79 8.15 54.30
CA ARG A 619 37.49 8.28 53.02
C ARG A 619 36.64 7.72 51.87
N ARG A 620 35.95 6.61 52.11
CA ARG A 620 35.02 6.01 51.18
C ARG A 620 33.88 6.99 50.84
N MET A 621 33.25 7.60 51.85
CA MET A 621 32.18 8.57 51.64
C MET A 621 32.66 9.82 50.92
N LYS A 622 33.86 10.36 51.25
CA LYS A 622 34.42 11.50 50.53
C LYS A 622 34.68 11.22 49.05
N LEU A 623 35.19 10.02 48.70
CA LEU A 623 35.43 9.66 47.29
C LEU A 623 34.10 9.47 46.54
N LEU A 624 33.10 8.86 47.13
CA LEU A 624 31.77 8.72 46.55
C LEU A 624 31.07 10.08 46.39
N ALA A 625 31.19 10.98 47.37
CA ALA A 625 30.65 12.34 47.26
C ALA A 625 31.31 13.15 46.15
N LYS A 626 32.65 13.09 46.01
CA LYS A 626 33.39 13.72 44.95
C LYS A 626 33.01 13.16 43.57
N GLN A 627 32.81 11.86 43.46
CA GLN A 627 32.30 11.23 42.23
C GLN A 627 30.88 11.68 41.91
N ALA A 628 30.00 11.76 42.89
CA ALA A 628 28.62 12.23 42.74
C ALA A 628 28.55 13.70 42.26
N GLU A 629 29.41 14.57 42.86
CA GLU A 629 29.52 15.96 42.46
C GLU A 629 30.04 16.12 41.03
N GLY A 630 31.07 15.37 40.64
CA GLY A 630 31.59 15.34 39.27
C GLY A 630 30.54 14.91 38.26
N LYS A 631 29.76 13.87 38.57
CA LYS A 631 28.65 13.40 37.75
C LYS A 631 27.52 14.44 37.63
N ARG A 632 27.24 15.17 38.71
CA ARG A 632 26.27 16.28 38.71
C ARG A 632 26.70 17.42 37.77
N LYS A 633 28.00 17.82 37.80
CA LYS A 633 28.54 18.82 36.89
C LYS A 633 28.49 18.34 35.42
N MET A 634 28.84 17.09 35.15
CA MET A 634 28.74 16.50 33.81
C MET A 634 27.32 16.51 33.27
N ARG A 635 26.32 16.26 34.13
CA ARG A 635 24.92 16.32 33.74
C ARG A 635 24.45 17.73 33.28
N MET A 636 25.03 18.79 33.85
CA MET A 636 24.69 20.17 33.52
C MET A 636 25.28 20.63 32.18
N VAL A 637 26.37 20.01 31.73
CA VAL A 637 27.15 20.45 30.55
C VAL A 637 27.09 19.42 29.41
N GLY A 638 26.81 18.14 29.75
CA GLY A 638 26.84 17.04 28.76
C GLY A 638 25.64 17.05 27.84
N ASN A 639 25.88 17.07 26.53
CA ASN A 639 24.85 16.76 25.53
C ASN A 639 24.52 15.29 25.58
N ILE A 640 23.23 14.98 25.46
CA ILE A 640 22.75 13.60 25.40
C ILE A 640 22.90 13.14 23.94
N SER A 641 23.75 12.14 23.72
CA SER A 641 23.84 11.49 22.42
C SER A 641 22.70 10.48 22.31
N LEU A 642 21.79 10.71 21.39
CA LEU A 642 20.69 9.78 21.07
C LEU A 642 21.12 8.95 19.85
N PRO A 643 21.09 7.61 19.92
CA PRO A 643 21.23 6.78 18.74
C PRO A 643 20.05 7.00 17.80
N ARG A 644 20.28 6.81 16.52
CA ARG A 644 19.24 7.04 15.50
C ARG A 644 18.09 6.06 15.61
N GLU A 645 18.35 4.85 16.09
CA GLU A 645 17.34 3.82 16.39
C GLU A 645 16.29 4.30 17.41
N THR A 646 16.60 5.37 18.16
CA THR A 646 15.64 6.00 19.09
C THR A 646 14.42 6.61 18.40
N PHE A 647 14.60 7.03 17.14
CA PHE A 647 13.58 7.68 16.31
C PHE A 647 12.87 6.73 15.35
N ILE A 648 13.32 5.48 15.27
CA ILE A 648 12.72 4.41 14.46
C ILE A 648 11.79 3.60 15.37
N ASN A 649 10.60 3.33 14.89
CA ASN A 649 9.63 2.52 15.64
C ASN A 649 9.86 1.01 15.50
#